data_31bd147cc89a01cc24f0b8352b8db6ba
#
_entry.id   31bd147cc89a01cc24f0b8352b8db6ba
#
_cell.length_a   1.000
_cell.length_b   1.000
_cell.length_c   1.000
_cell.angle_alpha   90.00
_cell.angle_beta   90.00
_cell.angle_gamma   90.00
#
_symmetry.space_group_name_H-M   'P 1'
#
loop_
_entity.id
_entity.type
_entity.pdbx_description
1 polymer ?
#
loop_
_entity_poly.entity_id
_entity_poly.type
_entity_poly.pdbx_seq_one_letter_code
_entity_poly.pdbx_strand_id
1 'polypeptide(L)'
;MKTGYYLLILSLLISSIPTESLSAQDNSIDSTYLSSLEWRSIGPFRGGRSAAVTGVEGKANLFYFGSTGGGLWRTTDAGNSWKNISDGYFGGSIGAVAVSPSDPNTIYVGQGEETVRGNLSSGFGIWKTTDAGKTWQHMGLKASKHISRIRIHPKNPEILYVAALGNLYKDTEQRGVYKSIDGGKSWQRILFSDAGSGAVDLVFDPTNPRTLYASTWTIRRTPYSLSSGGEGSKLWKSIDEGASWKEISAKEGFPKGLLGIIGVAVSPVNSDRIWAMVENEPDGGLYRSDDGGETWRKLNNERALRQRAWYYTRIYAHPTDVDQLYVMNVAYHHSKDGGKTFNKHYAPHGDHHDLWIDPSSPERMIIGDDGGAQISFDAGQNWTTYYNQPTAQFYRVKTDNSFPFRIYGGQQDNSSIRIKHRSDGGFITEKDWERTAGGEAGHHAVYAKDNDIVFGGEYGGFMQRINHKTNQSQATNVWPNNPLGHGVENMKYRFQWNYPLFFSQHKPEILYSFSNHVHRSTDMGRTWETISPDLTTNDTTKQGPSGGPITKDNTAVEYYCTIFAAAESALDENILWTGSDDGKVHISRDAGANWDDVTPMGIKEFSQINSMETDPFNAGGIYLAATRYKWGDFEPYLYYSKDYGENWKRIDQGINREHFTRVIRCDPNHEGLLFAGTENGLYLSVDAGQNWQRFQMNLPLTPITDLAVKDRHLIAATQGRGFWILDDLSPLYEMSNGFKTEAHLFQPKPSYLMQASYGGKSKTKGENHPNGAIINYYLETVDTAVENYSLNFYDNNENLVRSFSSDAKDKGNRWIPKSGGQRFVWNMREAGYKQIKGMILWNVLRQGPYALPGTYRVEMIVGEKHFKQEFDIVLDPRVSIEENGLEKQHQFLEEIKAGMAEINDVINEIRRARKDLKSLAGRCADTSLLSSINEQVKLGEEIEKALYQTQNRSP
;
A
#
# COMPACT_ATOMS: atom_id res chain seq x y z
N MET A 1 31.63 52.11 71.71
CA MET A 1 31.04 50.85 72.14
C MET A 1 30.97 50.03 70.87
N LYS A 2 31.80 49.03 70.73
CA LYS A 2 32.07 48.28 69.50
C LYS A 2 31.37 46.93 69.62
N THR A 3 30.49 46.64 68.69
CA THR A 3 29.81 45.32 68.51
C THR A 3 30.43 44.65 67.32
N GLY A 4 31.17 43.53 67.62
CA GLY A 4 31.80 42.67 66.61
C GLY A 4 30.84 41.68 66.03
N TYR A 5 30.89 41.52 64.72
CA TYR A 5 30.18 40.46 63.96
C TYR A 5 31.11 39.26 63.81
N TYR A 6 30.71 38.08 64.29
CA TYR A 6 31.31 36.79 63.94
C TYR A 6 30.64 36.24 62.71
N LEU A 7 31.42 36.05 61.62
CA LEU A 7 31.02 35.33 60.42
C LEU A 7 31.33 33.85 60.66
N LEU A 8 30.29 33.01 60.69
CA LEU A 8 30.45 31.57 60.75
C LEU A 8 30.50 31.10 59.27
N ILE A 9 31.66 30.63 58.82
CA ILE A 9 31.82 29.98 57.53
C ILE A 9 31.50 28.49 57.71
N LEU A 10 30.36 28.07 57.19
CA LEU A 10 29.94 26.65 57.11
C LEU A 10 30.44 26.12 55.74
N SER A 11 31.52 25.35 55.74
CA SER A 11 32.03 24.67 54.57
C SER A 11 31.14 23.44 54.27
N LEU A 12 30.27 23.53 53.29
CA LEU A 12 29.55 22.39 52.68
C LEU A 12 30.53 21.61 51.79
N LEU A 13 30.94 20.48 52.26
CA LEU A 13 31.54 19.41 51.43
C LEU A 13 30.41 18.84 50.55
N ILE A 14 30.31 19.32 49.31
CA ILE A 14 29.51 18.68 48.26
C ILE A 14 30.38 17.53 47.76
N SER A 15 30.08 16.32 48.18
CA SER A 15 30.56 15.09 47.54
C SER A 15 29.96 15.05 46.10
N SER A 16 30.75 15.30 45.09
CA SER A 16 30.42 15.04 43.70
C SER A 16 30.27 13.53 43.49
N ILE A 17 29.02 13.09 43.54
CA ILE A 17 28.65 11.82 42.95
C ILE A 17 28.81 12.02 41.44
N PRO A 18 29.64 11.27 40.71
CA PRO A 18 29.62 11.32 39.27
C PRO A 18 28.24 10.83 38.83
N THR A 19 27.40 11.70 38.36
CA THR A 19 26.27 11.34 37.52
C THR A 19 26.90 10.77 36.23
N GLU A 20 27.15 9.48 36.18
CA GLU A 20 27.21 8.81 34.91
C GLU A 20 25.91 9.16 34.16
N SER A 21 26.00 10.04 33.20
CA SER A 21 24.99 10.14 32.18
C SER A 21 24.94 8.78 31.49
N LEU A 22 23.99 7.96 31.88
CA LEU A 22 23.55 6.85 31.04
C LEU A 22 23.20 7.48 29.70
N SER A 23 24.18 7.51 28.80
CA SER A 23 23.89 7.71 27.40
C SER A 23 22.90 6.61 27.05
N ALA A 24 21.67 6.95 26.71
CA ALA A 24 20.73 6.00 26.16
C ALA A 24 21.47 5.33 24.99
N GLN A 25 21.74 4.05 25.12
CA GLN A 25 22.39 3.27 24.09
C GLN A 25 21.47 3.38 22.89
N ASP A 26 21.95 3.97 21.81
CA ASP A 26 21.19 4.05 20.55
C ASP A 26 21.07 2.61 20.02
N ASN A 27 19.96 1.97 20.33
CA ASN A 27 19.65 0.61 19.91
C ASN A 27 19.13 0.56 18.46
N SER A 28 19.27 1.64 17.69
CA SER A 28 18.88 1.65 16.29
C SER A 28 19.71 0.66 15.47
N ILE A 29 19.03 -0.12 14.63
CA ILE A 29 19.69 -1.00 13.66
C ILE A 29 20.16 -0.12 12.50
N ASP A 30 21.46 -0.21 12.17
CA ASP A 30 21.99 0.49 10.99
C ASP A 30 21.28 0.00 9.73
N SER A 31 20.89 0.96 8.89
CA SER A 31 20.17 0.68 7.63
C SER A 31 20.95 -0.22 6.66
N THR A 32 22.28 -0.30 6.78
CA THR A 32 23.12 -1.19 5.97
C THR A 32 22.87 -2.66 6.28
N TYR A 33 22.55 -3.01 7.54
CA TYR A 33 22.17 -4.38 7.93
C TYR A 33 20.79 -4.75 7.36
N LEU A 34 19.85 -3.78 7.35
CA LEU A 34 18.48 -3.98 6.87
C LEU A 34 18.38 -4.19 5.35
N SER A 35 19.45 -3.94 4.59
CA SER A 35 19.43 -4.01 3.12
C SER A 35 19.24 -5.43 2.56
N SER A 36 19.38 -6.49 3.41
CA SER A 36 19.01 -7.87 3.05
C SER A 36 17.50 -8.11 3.00
N LEU A 37 16.75 -7.28 3.72
CA LEU A 37 15.30 -7.40 3.83
C LEU A 37 14.62 -6.69 2.67
N GLU A 38 13.77 -7.38 1.94
CA GLU A 38 13.07 -6.84 0.77
C GLU A 38 11.58 -7.13 0.84
N TRP A 39 10.77 -6.09 0.75
CA TRP A 39 9.34 -6.19 0.61
C TRP A 39 8.95 -6.59 -0.81
N ARG A 40 7.97 -7.46 -0.97
CA ARG A 40 7.33 -7.76 -2.25
C ARG A 40 5.87 -7.34 -2.25
N SER A 41 5.41 -6.75 -3.35
CA SER A 41 4.01 -6.42 -3.58
C SER A 41 3.29 -7.66 -4.09
N ILE A 42 2.29 -8.13 -3.37
CA ILE A 42 1.47 -9.26 -3.81
C ILE A 42 0.18 -8.84 -4.52
N GLY A 43 -0.12 -7.55 -4.52
CA GLY A 43 -1.36 -7.03 -5.08
C GLY A 43 -2.52 -7.01 -4.06
N PRO A 44 -3.76 -7.21 -4.48
CA PRO A 44 -4.20 -7.53 -5.85
C PRO A 44 -3.89 -6.39 -6.83
N PHE A 45 -3.70 -6.73 -8.09
CA PHE A 45 -3.63 -5.74 -9.18
C PHE A 45 -5.06 -5.42 -9.62
N ARG A 46 -5.81 -4.82 -8.72
CA ARG A 46 -7.16 -4.29 -8.91
C ARG A 46 -7.15 -2.85 -8.40
N GLY A 47 -7.40 -1.91 -9.29
CA GLY A 47 -7.30 -0.49 -9.00
C GLY A 47 -8.14 -0.04 -7.79
N GLY A 48 -7.79 1.10 -7.24
CA GLY A 48 -8.50 1.83 -6.21
C GLY A 48 -8.51 3.31 -6.57
N ARG A 49 -9.27 4.11 -5.84
CA ARG A 49 -9.68 5.49 -6.13
C ARG A 49 -8.58 6.36 -6.75
N SER A 50 -8.97 7.05 -7.83
CA SER A 50 -8.21 8.12 -8.48
C SER A 50 -9.09 9.36 -8.64
N ALA A 51 -8.65 10.49 -8.07
CA ALA A 51 -9.35 11.77 -8.15
C ALA A 51 -8.64 12.79 -9.04
N ALA A 52 -7.54 12.41 -9.70
CA ALA A 52 -6.74 13.31 -10.53
C ALA A 52 -6.19 12.57 -11.74
N VAL A 53 -6.59 12.97 -12.94
CA VAL A 53 -6.13 12.36 -14.19
C VAL A 53 -5.72 13.42 -15.21
N THR A 54 -4.76 13.09 -16.07
CA THR A 54 -4.40 13.93 -17.23
C THR A 54 -3.73 13.12 -18.33
N GLY A 55 -4.01 13.45 -19.56
CA GLY A 55 -3.21 13.07 -20.73
C GLY A 55 -2.21 14.15 -21.10
N VAL A 56 -1.47 13.90 -22.18
CA VAL A 56 -0.53 14.87 -22.75
C VAL A 56 -0.88 15.07 -24.22
N GLU A 57 -1.23 16.30 -24.60
CA GLU A 57 -1.55 16.64 -25.97
C GLU A 57 -0.40 16.28 -26.92
N GLY A 58 -0.70 15.70 -28.08
CA GLY A 58 0.29 15.23 -29.04
C GLY A 58 1.10 13.99 -28.63
N LYS A 59 0.81 13.37 -27.48
CA LYS A 59 1.46 12.13 -26.99
C LYS A 59 0.41 11.04 -26.76
N ALA A 60 0.03 10.35 -27.82
CA ALA A 60 -1.13 9.44 -27.86
C ALA A 60 -1.17 8.42 -26.70
N ASN A 61 -0.04 7.84 -26.28
CA ASN A 61 0.04 6.77 -25.31
C ASN A 61 0.45 7.23 -23.90
N LEU A 62 0.64 8.55 -23.67
CA LEU A 62 1.15 9.10 -22.43
C LEU A 62 0.04 9.71 -21.59
N PHE A 63 -0.17 9.13 -20.39
CA PHE A 63 -1.14 9.59 -19.41
C PHE A 63 -0.59 9.47 -17.99
N TYR A 64 -1.22 10.20 -17.07
CA TYR A 64 -0.92 10.20 -15.65
C TYR A 64 -2.19 10.08 -14.83
N PHE A 65 -2.11 9.41 -13.68
CA PHE A 65 -3.16 9.48 -12.67
C PHE A 65 -2.57 9.54 -11.26
N GLY A 66 -3.26 10.27 -10.40
CA GLY A 66 -2.99 10.36 -8.98
C GLY A 66 -3.91 9.42 -8.21
N SER A 67 -3.34 8.45 -7.51
CA SER A 67 -4.09 7.51 -6.67
C SER A 67 -4.30 8.08 -5.27
N THR A 68 -5.43 7.75 -4.66
CA THR A 68 -5.65 7.98 -3.24
C THR A 68 -4.79 7.03 -2.41
N GLY A 69 -3.80 7.57 -1.70
CA GLY A 69 -2.83 6.83 -0.90
C GLY A 69 -1.67 6.21 -1.68
N GLY A 70 -1.77 6.07 -3.00
CA GLY A 70 -0.83 5.33 -3.83
C GLY A 70 0.18 6.15 -4.64
N GLY A 71 0.20 7.50 -4.50
CA GLY A 71 1.10 8.38 -5.24
C GLY A 71 0.73 8.58 -6.71
N LEU A 72 1.70 9.01 -7.52
CA LEU A 72 1.51 9.36 -8.93
C LEU A 72 1.97 8.24 -9.87
N TRP A 73 1.12 7.90 -10.82
CA TRP A 73 1.33 6.85 -11.81
C TRP A 73 1.38 7.40 -13.23
N ARG A 74 2.22 6.77 -14.07
CA ARG A 74 2.39 7.09 -15.49
C ARG A 74 2.29 5.84 -16.34
N THR A 75 1.57 5.94 -17.45
CA THR A 75 1.63 4.99 -18.57
C THR A 75 2.29 5.63 -19.78
N THR A 76 2.97 4.83 -20.58
CA THR A 76 3.54 5.20 -21.89
C THR A 76 3.09 4.22 -22.98
N ASP A 77 2.15 3.35 -22.65
CA ASP A 77 1.61 2.29 -23.50
C ASP A 77 0.06 2.26 -23.47
N ALA A 78 -0.54 3.45 -23.33
CA ALA A 78 -2.00 3.65 -23.37
C ALA A 78 -2.75 2.87 -22.28
N GLY A 79 -2.20 2.76 -21.08
CA GLY A 79 -2.83 2.10 -19.93
C GLY A 79 -2.66 0.58 -19.87
N ASN A 80 -1.89 -0.03 -20.78
CA ASN A 80 -1.57 -1.45 -20.68
C ASN A 80 -0.69 -1.77 -19.47
N SER A 81 0.19 -0.85 -19.11
CA SER A 81 0.94 -0.93 -17.85
C SER A 81 1.13 0.45 -17.23
N TRP A 82 1.28 0.47 -15.92
CA TRP A 82 1.47 1.67 -15.13
C TRP A 82 2.74 1.59 -14.30
N LYS A 83 3.46 2.69 -14.23
CA LYS A 83 4.66 2.83 -13.39
C LYS A 83 4.44 3.97 -12.40
N ASN A 84 4.64 3.70 -11.10
CA ASN A 84 4.74 4.77 -10.12
C ASN A 84 5.99 5.60 -10.39
N ILE A 85 5.85 6.93 -10.36
CA ILE A 85 6.94 7.88 -10.61
C ILE A 85 7.17 8.85 -9.46
N SER A 86 6.46 8.67 -8.34
CA SER A 86 6.62 9.46 -7.11
C SER A 86 7.39 8.72 -6.01
N ASP A 87 7.54 7.39 -6.11
CA ASP A 87 8.26 6.59 -5.11
C ASP A 87 9.67 7.13 -4.88
N GLY A 88 10.08 7.21 -3.59
CA GLY A 88 11.34 7.79 -3.17
C GLY A 88 11.31 9.30 -2.93
N TYR A 89 10.26 10.00 -3.39
CA TYR A 89 10.06 11.44 -3.17
C TYR A 89 8.84 11.73 -2.31
N PHE A 90 7.67 11.27 -2.73
CA PHE A 90 6.41 11.44 -2.03
C PHE A 90 5.46 10.29 -2.33
N GLY A 91 4.53 10.08 -1.44
CA GLY A 91 3.45 9.10 -1.55
C GLY A 91 2.13 9.71 -1.10
N GLY A 92 1.24 8.87 -0.58
CA GLY A 92 -0.06 9.31 -0.10
C GLY A 92 -1.01 9.70 -1.22
N SER A 93 -2.05 10.45 -0.85
CA SER A 93 -3.13 10.83 -1.76
C SER A 93 -2.75 12.00 -2.66
N ILE A 94 -3.12 11.90 -3.92
CA ILE A 94 -2.95 12.95 -4.94
C ILE A 94 -4.32 13.52 -5.29
N GLY A 95 -4.53 14.82 -5.06
CA GLY A 95 -5.76 15.52 -5.37
C GLY A 95 -5.74 16.27 -6.70
N ALA A 96 -4.53 16.57 -7.22
CA ALA A 96 -4.41 17.25 -8.51
C ALA A 96 -3.12 16.87 -9.24
N VAL A 97 -3.20 16.72 -10.56
CA VAL A 97 -2.04 16.57 -11.46
C VAL A 97 -2.22 17.49 -12.66
N ALA A 98 -1.16 18.22 -13.04
CA ALA A 98 -1.16 19.08 -14.21
C ALA A 98 0.17 18.96 -14.97
N VAL A 99 0.06 18.72 -16.28
CA VAL A 99 1.20 18.75 -17.22
C VAL A 99 1.20 20.09 -17.92
N SER A 100 2.34 20.72 -18.07
CA SER A 100 2.42 22.01 -18.80
C SER A 100 2.13 21.81 -20.28
N PRO A 101 1.20 22.59 -20.86
CA PRO A 101 0.93 22.53 -22.29
C PRO A 101 2.14 22.93 -23.16
N SER A 102 2.98 23.85 -22.68
CA SER A 102 4.16 24.34 -23.41
C SER A 102 5.42 23.49 -23.20
N ASP A 103 5.48 22.68 -22.15
CA ASP A 103 6.61 21.77 -21.84
C ASP A 103 6.11 20.50 -21.15
N PRO A 104 5.89 19.40 -21.86
CA PRO A 104 5.35 18.16 -21.29
C PRO A 104 6.29 17.44 -20.31
N ASN A 105 7.53 17.91 -20.13
CA ASN A 105 8.42 17.42 -19.08
C ASN A 105 8.17 18.11 -17.74
N THR A 106 7.51 19.27 -17.75
CA THR A 106 7.16 20.02 -16.54
C THR A 106 5.76 19.58 -16.05
N ILE A 107 5.75 18.99 -14.86
CA ILE A 107 4.52 18.47 -14.23
C ILE A 107 4.47 18.99 -12.79
N TYR A 108 3.27 19.42 -12.38
CA TYR A 108 2.97 19.76 -11.00
C TYR A 108 1.95 18.79 -10.40
N VAL A 109 2.14 18.45 -9.13
CA VAL A 109 1.30 17.51 -8.39
C VAL A 109 0.90 18.15 -7.06
N GLY A 110 -0.39 18.15 -6.76
CA GLY A 110 -0.96 18.56 -5.48
C GLY A 110 -1.36 17.36 -4.66
N GLN A 111 -0.86 17.27 -3.43
CA GLN A 111 -1.20 16.21 -2.51
C GLN A 111 -2.47 16.51 -1.71
N GLY A 112 -3.04 15.45 -1.10
CA GLY A 112 -4.25 15.46 -0.28
C GLY A 112 -5.47 15.02 -1.08
N GLU A 113 -6.28 14.17 -0.47
CA GLU A 113 -7.50 13.66 -1.09
C GLU A 113 -8.53 14.78 -1.23
N GLU A 114 -9.10 14.95 -2.41
CA GLU A 114 -10.11 15.99 -2.68
C GLU A 114 -11.56 15.46 -2.65
N THR A 115 -11.73 14.16 -2.78
CA THR A 115 -13.03 13.48 -2.68
C THR A 115 -13.41 13.36 -1.21
N VAL A 116 -14.27 14.26 -0.73
CA VAL A 116 -14.54 14.40 0.70
C VAL A 116 -15.39 13.25 1.23
N ARG A 117 -14.74 12.37 1.99
CA ARG A 117 -15.34 11.20 2.65
C ARG A 117 -14.91 11.10 4.11
N GLY A 118 -15.31 10.05 4.86
CA GLY A 118 -15.10 9.94 6.31
C GLY A 118 -13.65 9.81 6.79
N ASN A 119 -12.74 9.35 5.97
CA ASN A 119 -11.36 9.02 6.34
C ASN A 119 -10.32 9.59 5.36
N LEU A 120 -10.48 10.85 5.01
CA LEU A 120 -9.60 11.59 4.10
C LEU A 120 -8.13 11.54 4.52
N SER A 121 -7.26 11.28 3.57
CA SER A 121 -5.81 11.42 3.72
C SER A 121 -5.34 12.83 3.38
N SER A 122 -4.66 13.48 4.32
CA SER A 122 -4.05 14.79 4.12
C SER A 122 -2.75 14.70 3.31
N GLY A 123 -2.44 15.76 2.56
CA GLY A 123 -1.21 15.89 1.80
C GLY A 123 -0.20 16.83 2.44
N PHE A 124 0.91 17.02 1.74
CA PHE A 124 2.06 17.83 2.15
C PHE A 124 2.41 18.92 1.14
N GLY A 125 1.43 19.39 0.35
CA GLY A 125 1.58 20.54 -0.58
C GLY A 125 1.84 20.15 -2.03
N ILE A 126 2.71 20.95 -2.69
CA ILE A 126 2.95 20.89 -4.14
C ILE A 126 4.31 20.29 -4.44
N TRP A 127 4.38 19.45 -5.48
CA TRP A 127 5.60 18.91 -6.04
C TRP A 127 5.73 19.27 -7.52
N LYS A 128 6.97 19.50 -7.98
CA LYS A 128 7.31 19.83 -9.38
C LYS A 128 8.37 18.88 -9.91
N THR A 129 8.23 18.48 -11.15
CA THR A 129 9.31 17.89 -11.97
C THR A 129 9.49 18.69 -13.25
N THR A 130 10.71 18.69 -13.80
CA THR A 130 11.04 19.27 -15.12
C THR A 130 11.68 18.22 -16.04
N ASP A 131 11.66 16.97 -15.65
CA ASP A 131 12.27 15.83 -16.37
C ASP A 131 11.31 14.64 -16.57
N ALA A 132 10.01 14.95 -16.67
CA ALA A 132 8.93 13.97 -16.84
C ALA A 132 8.85 12.94 -15.69
N GLY A 133 9.13 13.37 -14.46
CA GLY A 133 8.98 12.56 -13.25
C GLY A 133 10.15 11.63 -12.92
N LYS A 134 11.36 11.93 -13.43
CA LYS A 134 12.57 11.23 -12.98
C LYS A 134 13.04 11.76 -11.64
N THR A 135 12.96 13.07 -11.44
CA THR A 135 13.25 13.75 -10.18
C THR A 135 12.13 14.72 -9.81
N TRP A 136 11.96 14.95 -8.51
CA TRP A 136 10.90 15.80 -7.97
C TRP A 136 11.44 16.77 -6.94
N GLN A 137 10.85 17.97 -6.90
CA GLN A 137 11.15 19.00 -5.92
C GLN A 137 9.87 19.44 -5.21
N HIS A 138 9.91 19.55 -3.89
CA HIS A 138 8.82 20.09 -3.09
C HIS A 138 8.74 21.61 -3.26
N MET A 139 7.55 22.14 -3.57
CA MET A 139 7.33 23.53 -3.95
C MET A 139 6.43 24.30 -2.95
N GLY A 140 6.34 23.85 -1.70
CA GLY A 140 5.61 24.56 -0.66
C GLY A 140 4.13 24.19 -0.53
N LEU A 141 3.35 25.08 0.05
CA LEU A 141 1.93 24.92 0.41
C LEU A 141 1.63 23.68 1.30
N LYS A 142 2.60 23.25 2.13
CA LYS A 142 2.50 22.08 3.01
C LYS A 142 1.31 22.17 3.96
N ALA A 143 0.99 23.34 4.46
CA ALA A 143 -0.09 23.57 5.41
C ALA A 143 -1.48 23.56 4.76
N SER A 144 -1.57 23.61 3.42
CA SER A 144 -2.85 23.58 2.70
C SER A 144 -3.54 22.22 2.73
N LYS A 145 -2.82 21.16 3.06
CA LYS A 145 -3.31 19.78 3.29
C LYS A 145 -4.06 19.11 2.13
N HIS A 146 -4.98 19.82 1.45
CA HIS A 146 -5.79 19.28 0.35
C HIS A 146 -5.76 20.24 -0.83
N ILE A 147 -5.20 19.79 -1.95
CA ILE A 147 -5.09 20.54 -3.19
C ILE A 147 -6.04 19.93 -4.22
N SER A 148 -7.03 20.67 -4.63
CA SER A 148 -8.13 20.19 -5.50
C SER A 148 -7.90 20.43 -6.98
N ARG A 149 -7.17 21.50 -7.35
CA ARG A 149 -6.85 21.81 -8.75
C ARG A 149 -5.53 22.53 -8.89
N ILE A 150 -4.82 22.23 -9.99
CA ILE A 150 -3.66 22.98 -10.46
C ILE A 150 -3.92 23.40 -11.91
N ARG A 151 -3.68 24.67 -12.23
CA ARG A 151 -3.75 25.20 -13.59
C ARG A 151 -2.44 25.90 -13.94
N ILE A 152 -1.78 25.43 -15.00
CA ILE A 152 -0.52 25.98 -15.51
C ILE A 152 -0.87 26.90 -16.68
N HIS A 153 -0.28 28.09 -16.71
CA HIS A 153 -0.48 29.03 -17.82
C HIS A 153 -0.04 28.37 -19.14
N PRO A 154 -0.85 28.42 -20.21
CA PRO A 154 -0.63 27.60 -21.41
C PRO A 154 0.68 27.90 -22.16
N LYS A 155 1.24 29.10 -22.00
CA LYS A 155 2.47 29.55 -22.69
C LYS A 155 3.70 29.71 -21.77
N ASN A 156 3.51 29.62 -20.44
CA ASN A 156 4.59 29.83 -19.49
C ASN A 156 4.48 28.89 -18.29
N PRO A 157 5.29 27.81 -18.21
CA PRO A 157 5.21 26.81 -17.15
C PRO A 157 5.57 27.33 -15.76
N GLU A 158 6.17 28.52 -15.65
CA GLU A 158 6.51 29.14 -14.36
C GLU A 158 5.32 29.91 -13.74
N ILE A 159 4.24 30.15 -14.51
CA ILE A 159 3.01 30.77 -14.00
C ILE A 159 1.97 29.68 -13.76
N LEU A 160 1.54 29.54 -12.51
CA LEU A 160 0.56 28.54 -12.15
C LEU A 160 -0.36 29.01 -11.03
N TYR A 161 -1.54 28.41 -10.99
CA TYR A 161 -2.60 28.70 -10.04
C TYR A 161 -3.01 27.39 -9.36
N VAL A 162 -3.24 27.43 -8.04
CA VAL A 162 -3.59 26.31 -7.22
C VAL A 162 -4.86 26.60 -6.42
N ALA A 163 -5.86 25.75 -6.56
CA ALA A 163 -7.02 25.73 -5.69
C ALA A 163 -6.73 24.85 -4.46
N ALA A 164 -6.74 25.46 -3.28
CA ALA A 164 -6.46 24.81 -2.02
C ALA A 164 -7.73 24.75 -1.16
N LEU A 165 -8.21 23.54 -0.87
CA LEU A 165 -9.30 23.30 0.08
C LEU A 165 -8.86 23.59 1.53
N GLY A 166 -7.56 23.52 1.81
CA GLY A 166 -7.01 23.67 3.15
C GLY A 166 -7.20 22.44 4.02
N ASN A 167 -7.06 22.60 5.34
CA ASN A 167 -7.34 21.51 6.27
C ASN A 167 -8.86 21.36 6.44
N LEU A 168 -9.40 20.20 6.03
CA LEU A 168 -10.84 19.93 6.11
C LEU A 168 -11.33 19.60 7.53
N TYR A 169 -10.41 19.30 8.44
CA TYR A 169 -10.73 18.96 9.84
C TYR A 169 -10.74 20.16 10.80
N LYS A 170 -10.33 21.34 10.34
CA LYS A 170 -10.37 22.59 11.11
C LYS A 170 -10.34 23.81 10.18
N ASP A 171 -10.82 24.92 10.69
CA ASP A 171 -10.72 26.20 9.99
C ASP A 171 -9.27 26.67 9.93
N THR A 172 -8.83 27.14 8.78
CA THR A 172 -7.45 27.56 8.56
C THR A 172 -7.34 28.69 7.54
N GLU A 173 -6.32 29.52 7.73
CA GLU A 173 -5.97 30.57 6.78
C GLU A 173 -5.35 30.05 5.47
N GLN A 174 -4.99 28.76 5.39
CA GLN A 174 -4.32 28.16 4.21
C GLN A 174 -5.32 27.64 3.19
N ARG A 175 -6.45 28.31 3.03
CA ARG A 175 -7.51 28.05 2.07
C ARG A 175 -7.53 29.10 0.97
N GLY A 176 -8.06 28.78 -0.21
CA GLY A 176 -8.29 29.70 -1.31
C GLY A 176 -7.48 29.42 -2.56
N VAL A 177 -7.33 30.42 -3.43
CA VAL A 177 -6.52 30.29 -4.66
C VAL A 177 -5.17 30.95 -4.47
N TYR A 178 -4.12 30.22 -4.82
CA TYR A 178 -2.73 30.69 -4.80
C TYR A 178 -2.19 30.83 -6.22
N LYS A 179 -1.38 31.86 -6.46
CA LYS A 179 -0.65 32.10 -7.71
C LYS A 179 0.85 32.03 -7.44
N SER A 180 1.59 31.41 -8.35
CA SER A 180 3.04 31.53 -8.46
C SER A 180 3.40 32.05 -9.84
N ILE A 181 4.48 32.85 -9.93
CA ILE A 181 5.05 33.36 -11.19
C ILE A 181 6.52 32.91 -11.38
N ASP A 182 7.02 32.06 -10.50
CA ASP A 182 8.39 31.59 -10.44
C ASP A 182 8.50 30.05 -10.34
N GLY A 183 7.47 29.36 -10.85
CA GLY A 183 7.43 27.91 -10.91
C GLY A 183 7.17 27.22 -9.58
N GLY A 184 6.50 27.91 -8.65
CA GLY A 184 6.14 27.39 -7.33
C GLY A 184 7.18 27.66 -6.24
N LYS A 185 8.23 28.43 -6.49
CA LYS A 185 9.23 28.79 -5.48
C LYS A 185 8.65 29.75 -4.43
N SER A 186 7.75 30.65 -4.88
CA SER A 186 6.96 31.51 -4.02
C SER A 186 5.48 31.50 -4.38
N TRP A 187 4.63 31.82 -3.40
CA TRP A 187 3.18 31.76 -3.54
C TRP A 187 2.54 33.02 -3.00
N GLN A 188 1.60 33.56 -3.76
CA GLN A 188 0.70 34.62 -3.33
C GLN A 188 -0.73 34.09 -3.26
N ARG A 189 -1.43 34.22 -2.14
CA ARG A 189 -2.86 33.95 -2.06
C ARG A 189 -3.61 35.10 -2.72
N ILE A 190 -4.32 34.81 -3.80
CA ILE A 190 -5.01 35.79 -4.64
C ILE A 190 -6.55 35.78 -4.50
N LEU A 191 -7.09 34.72 -3.90
CA LEU A 191 -8.52 34.64 -3.54
C LEU A 191 -8.63 33.97 -2.17
N PHE A 192 -9.35 34.59 -1.24
CA PHE A 192 -9.68 34.07 0.06
C PHE A 192 -11.11 34.48 0.42
N SER A 193 -11.96 33.53 0.75
CA SER A 193 -13.32 33.81 1.20
C SER A 193 -13.36 33.98 2.73
N ASP A 194 -13.10 32.90 3.44
CA ASP A 194 -12.99 32.84 4.89
C ASP A 194 -12.21 31.58 5.33
N ALA A 195 -11.94 31.43 6.63
CA ALA A 195 -11.16 30.30 7.16
C ALA A 195 -11.89 28.93 7.09
N GLY A 196 -13.21 28.93 6.93
CA GLY A 196 -14.04 27.72 6.73
C GLY A 196 -14.20 27.32 5.26
N SER A 197 -13.78 28.17 4.31
CA SER A 197 -14.09 28.02 2.90
C SER A 197 -12.83 27.90 2.03
N GLY A 198 -12.63 26.77 1.39
CA GLY A 198 -11.50 26.51 0.48
C GLY A 198 -11.88 26.66 -1.00
N ALA A 199 -10.89 26.81 -1.87
CA ALA A 199 -11.10 26.75 -3.31
C ALA A 199 -11.17 25.28 -3.76
N VAL A 200 -12.26 24.90 -4.43
CA VAL A 200 -12.53 23.51 -4.84
C VAL A 200 -12.40 23.31 -6.34
N ASP A 201 -12.74 24.31 -7.15
CA ASP A 201 -12.54 24.26 -8.60
C ASP A 201 -11.91 25.53 -9.14
N LEU A 202 -11.17 25.41 -10.23
CA LEU A 202 -10.41 26.49 -10.85
C LEU A 202 -10.22 26.18 -12.34
N VAL A 203 -10.66 27.08 -13.20
CA VAL A 203 -10.51 26.95 -14.66
C VAL A 203 -10.08 28.26 -15.31
N PHE A 204 -9.30 28.16 -16.37
CA PHE A 204 -9.06 29.28 -17.28
C PHE A 204 -10.24 29.44 -18.25
N ASP A 205 -10.43 30.63 -18.75
CA ASP A 205 -11.00 30.81 -20.07
C ASP A 205 -10.02 30.22 -21.09
N PRO A 206 -10.42 29.18 -21.86
CA PRO A 206 -9.50 28.49 -22.78
C PRO A 206 -8.93 29.38 -23.89
N THR A 207 -9.60 30.50 -24.21
CA THR A 207 -9.18 31.42 -25.26
C THR A 207 -8.42 32.63 -24.72
N ASN A 208 -8.56 32.93 -23.42
CA ASN A 208 -7.92 34.07 -22.76
C ASN A 208 -7.45 33.71 -21.35
N PRO A 209 -6.20 33.29 -21.17
CA PRO A 209 -5.69 32.85 -19.87
C PRO A 209 -5.58 33.95 -18.81
N ARG A 210 -5.84 35.20 -19.14
CA ARG A 210 -6.00 36.28 -18.18
C ARG A 210 -7.32 36.20 -17.40
N THR A 211 -8.32 35.50 -17.97
CA THR A 211 -9.62 35.29 -17.35
C THR A 211 -9.62 33.94 -16.63
N LEU A 212 -10.01 33.97 -15.36
CA LEU A 212 -10.10 32.79 -14.50
C LEU A 212 -11.48 32.72 -13.84
N TYR A 213 -11.93 31.50 -13.61
CA TYR A 213 -13.10 31.21 -12.80
C TYR A 213 -12.68 30.30 -11.66
N ALA A 214 -13.16 30.57 -10.45
CA ALA A 214 -12.88 29.77 -9.27
C ALA A 214 -14.15 29.62 -8.44
N SER A 215 -14.33 28.44 -7.84
CA SER A 215 -15.36 28.23 -6.83
C SER A 215 -14.74 28.04 -5.46
N THR A 216 -15.31 28.73 -4.46
CA THR A 216 -15.01 28.50 -3.04
C THR A 216 -16.14 27.70 -2.42
N TRP A 217 -15.80 26.90 -1.41
CA TRP A 217 -16.70 25.95 -0.78
C TRP A 217 -16.51 25.91 0.73
N THR A 218 -17.55 26.25 1.50
CA THR A 218 -17.57 26.09 2.94
C THR A 218 -17.79 24.62 3.26
N ILE A 219 -16.76 24.00 3.86
CA ILE A 219 -16.70 22.56 4.11
C ILE A 219 -16.00 22.27 5.44
N ARG A 220 -16.58 21.37 6.20
CA ARG A 220 -16.00 20.86 7.45
C ARG A 220 -16.22 19.37 7.57
N ARG A 221 -15.19 18.64 7.99
CA ARG A 221 -15.26 17.23 8.36
C ARG A 221 -14.89 17.02 9.82
N THR A 222 -15.68 16.23 10.53
CA THR A 222 -15.39 15.77 11.90
C THR A 222 -15.42 14.24 11.94
N PRO A 223 -15.08 13.58 13.05
CA PRO A 223 -15.23 12.13 13.17
C PRO A 223 -16.66 11.63 12.93
N TYR A 224 -17.66 12.44 13.30
CA TYR A 224 -19.08 12.07 13.36
C TYR A 224 -19.97 12.83 12.38
N SER A 225 -19.42 13.76 11.60
CA SER A 225 -20.24 14.62 10.74
C SER A 225 -19.47 15.16 9.54
N LEU A 226 -20.22 15.43 8.49
CA LEU A 226 -19.85 16.28 7.36
C LEU A 226 -20.76 17.51 7.37
N SER A 227 -20.20 18.70 7.07
CA SER A 227 -20.98 19.90 6.76
C SER A 227 -20.56 20.43 5.41
N SER A 228 -21.52 20.61 4.48
CA SER A 228 -21.32 21.12 3.12
C SER A 228 -22.27 22.29 2.87
N GLY A 229 -21.72 23.46 2.59
CA GLY A 229 -22.45 24.69 2.31
C GLY A 229 -22.32 25.77 3.40
N GLY A 230 -22.26 27.02 2.95
CA GLY A 230 -22.12 28.18 3.80
C GLY A 230 -21.99 29.49 3.02
N GLU A 231 -21.92 30.62 3.72
CA GLU A 231 -21.84 31.96 3.09
C GLU A 231 -20.57 32.16 2.25
N GLY A 232 -19.51 31.40 2.54
CA GLY A 232 -18.27 31.44 1.77
C GLY A 232 -18.26 30.56 0.52
N SER A 233 -19.31 29.79 0.25
CA SER A 233 -19.49 29.03 -0.99
C SER A 233 -19.97 29.96 -2.10
N LYS A 234 -19.08 30.22 -3.08
CA LYS A 234 -19.32 31.26 -4.10
C LYS A 234 -18.64 30.87 -5.41
N LEU A 235 -19.12 31.45 -6.51
CA LEU A 235 -18.47 31.40 -7.82
C LEU A 235 -17.89 32.78 -8.17
N TRP A 236 -16.61 32.76 -8.54
CA TRP A 236 -15.80 33.96 -8.76
C TRP A 236 -15.28 34.04 -10.19
N LYS A 237 -15.13 35.25 -10.74
CA LYS A 237 -14.47 35.56 -12.01
C LYS A 237 -13.40 36.61 -11.80
N SER A 238 -12.24 36.40 -12.40
CA SER A 238 -11.17 37.38 -12.56
C SER A 238 -10.92 37.58 -14.06
N ILE A 239 -10.59 38.83 -14.50
CA ILE A 239 -10.23 39.20 -15.88
C ILE A 239 -8.80 39.74 -15.99
N ASP A 240 -8.06 39.74 -14.89
CA ASP A 240 -6.75 40.34 -14.70
C ASP A 240 -5.72 39.42 -14.08
N GLU A 241 -5.78 38.12 -14.45
CA GLU A 241 -4.85 37.06 -13.97
C GLU A 241 -4.94 36.83 -12.46
N GLY A 242 -6.11 37.10 -11.85
CA GLY A 242 -6.34 36.90 -10.43
C GLY A 242 -5.96 38.09 -9.55
N ALA A 243 -5.62 39.26 -10.11
CA ALA A 243 -5.31 40.46 -9.33
C ALA A 243 -6.57 40.99 -8.64
N SER A 244 -7.74 40.85 -9.25
CA SER A 244 -9.05 41.13 -8.63
C SER A 244 -10.07 40.05 -8.96
N TRP A 245 -11.07 39.89 -8.09
CA TRP A 245 -12.11 38.88 -8.23
C TRP A 245 -13.50 39.50 -8.05
N LYS A 246 -14.45 39.12 -8.92
CA LYS A 246 -15.84 39.54 -8.84
C LYS A 246 -16.70 38.31 -8.57
N GLU A 247 -17.59 38.35 -7.59
CA GLU A 247 -18.57 37.32 -7.36
C GLU A 247 -19.60 37.32 -8.48
N ILE A 248 -19.77 36.17 -9.17
CA ILE A 248 -20.74 35.95 -10.22
C ILE A 248 -21.90 35.04 -9.80
N SER A 249 -21.80 34.40 -8.62
CA SER A 249 -22.91 33.65 -7.98
C SER A 249 -24.01 34.56 -7.44
N ALA A 250 -23.75 35.87 -7.24
CA ALA A 250 -24.77 36.84 -6.84
C ALA A 250 -25.61 37.39 -8.03
N LYS A 251 -25.27 37.01 -9.26
CA LYS A 251 -25.89 37.51 -10.48
C LYS A 251 -27.30 36.99 -10.69
N GLU A 252 -28.06 37.66 -11.56
CA GLU A 252 -29.43 37.29 -11.92
C GLU A 252 -29.48 35.86 -12.49
N GLY A 253 -30.50 35.10 -12.08
CA GLY A 253 -30.74 33.73 -12.52
C GLY A 253 -29.91 32.66 -11.82
N PHE A 254 -28.90 33.02 -10.99
CA PHE A 254 -28.19 32.02 -10.14
C PHE A 254 -29.04 31.68 -8.90
N PRO A 255 -28.97 30.47 -8.34
CA PRO A 255 -29.78 30.06 -7.19
C PRO A 255 -29.52 30.93 -5.98
N LYS A 256 -30.60 31.24 -5.26
CA LYS A 256 -30.56 32.04 -4.03
C LYS A 256 -30.38 31.15 -2.79
N GLY A 257 -30.02 31.79 -1.66
CA GLY A 257 -29.83 31.08 -0.40
C GLY A 257 -28.48 30.44 -0.28
N LEU A 258 -28.40 29.38 0.53
CA LEU A 258 -27.16 28.73 0.89
C LEU A 258 -26.62 27.91 -0.28
N LEU A 259 -25.36 28.11 -0.64
CA LEU A 259 -24.66 27.37 -1.66
C LEU A 259 -23.71 26.36 -1.01
N GLY A 260 -23.61 25.19 -1.61
CA GLY A 260 -22.61 24.17 -1.31
C GLY A 260 -21.46 24.17 -2.30
N ILE A 261 -21.04 22.99 -2.74
CA ILE A 261 -19.99 22.84 -3.75
C ILE A 261 -20.50 23.29 -5.13
N ILE A 262 -19.61 23.92 -5.91
CA ILE A 262 -19.89 24.37 -7.28
C ILE A 262 -18.79 23.88 -8.20
N GLY A 263 -19.13 23.05 -9.17
CA GLY A 263 -18.26 22.70 -10.31
C GLY A 263 -18.45 23.68 -11.44
N VAL A 264 -17.39 24.11 -12.13
CA VAL A 264 -17.44 25.10 -13.21
C VAL A 264 -16.71 24.64 -14.46
N ALA A 265 -17.30 24.89 -15.65
CA ALA A 265 -16.67 24.67 -16.93
C ALA A 265 -16.92 25.85 -17.88
N VAL A 266 -15.91 26.17 -18.69
CA VAL A 266 -15.97 27.19 -19.73
C VAL A 266 -15.83 26.51 -21.10
N SER A 267 -16.67 26.86 -22.05
CA SER A 267 -16.57 26.29 -23.39
C SER A 267 -15.32 26.78 -24.12
N PRO A 268 -14.48 25.89 -24.66
CA PRO A 268 -13.34 26.28 -25.49
C PRO A 268 -13.76 26.87 -26.86
N VAL A 269 -14.99 26.61 -27.27
CA VAL A 269 -15.54 27.09 -28.56
C VAL A 269 -16.18 28.47 -28.42
N ASN A 270 -16.74 28.77 -27.22
CA ASN A 270 -17.35 30.06 -26.92
C ASN A 270 -17.15 30.41 -25.45
N SER A 271 -16.20 31.28 -25.13
CA SER A 271 -15.85 31.67 -23.77
C SER A 271 -16.96 32.38 -22.99
N ASP A 272 -17.98 32.93 -23.67
CA ASP A 272 -19.13 33.51 -22.99
C ASP A 272 -20.07 32.43 -22.43
N ARG A 273 -19.91 31.15 -22.90
CA ARG A 273 -20.69 30.03 -22.40
C ARG A 273 -19.98 29.35 -21.26
N ILE A 274 -20.62 29.42 -20.09
CA ILE A 274 -20.14 28.85 -18.84
C ILE A 274 -21.24 27.96 -18.25
N TRP A 275 -20.86 26.80 -17.71
CA TRP A 275 -21.73 25.95 -16.93
C TRP A 275 -21.31 25.93 -15.48
N ALA A 276 -22.29 25.90 -14.58
CA ALA A 276 -22.08 25.70 -13.14
C ALA A 276 -23.00 24.57 -12.63
N MET A 277 -22.42 23.50 -12.07
CA MET A 277 -23.17 22.48 -11.33
C MET A 277 -23.20 22.93 -9.87
N VAL A 278 -24.39 23.20 -9.32
CA VAL A 278 -24.56 23.87 -8.05
C VAL A 278 -25.28 22.99 -7.04
N GLU A 279 -24.64 22.76 -5.90
CA GLU A 279 -25.28 22.20 -4.71
C GLU A 279 -26.05 23.32 -4.01
N ASN A 280 -27.37 23.19 -3.98
CA ASN A 280 -28.29 24.09 -3.32
C ASN A 280 -29.63 23.39 -3.07
N GLU A 281 -30.42 23.86 -2.15
CA GLU A 281 -31.80 23.41 -1.90
C GLU A 281 -32.67 24.63 -1.70
N PRO A 282 -33.82 24.75 -2.43
CA PRO A 282 -34.42 23.76 -3.35
C PRO A 282 -33.93 23.87 -4.80
N ASP A 283 -33.10 24.84 -5.14
CA ASP A 283 -32.79 25.23 -6.53
C ASP A 283 -31.50 24.65 -7.11
N GLY A 284 -30.94 23.62 -6.49
CA GLY A 284 -29.72 22.93 -6.99
C GLY A 284 -29.93 22.40 -8.41
N GLY A 285 -28.84 22.34 -9.20
CA GLY A 285 -28.87 21.86 -10.58
C GLY A 285 -27.73 22.37 -11.44
N LEU A 286 -27.87 22.12 -12.74
CA LEU A 286 -26.98 22.67 -13.75
C LEU A 286 -27.50 24.03 -14.25
N TYR A 287 -26.66 25.03 -14.14
CA TYR A 287 -26.87 26.38 -14.60
C TYR A 287 -25.94 26.69 -15.78
N ARG A 288 -26.41 27.57 -16.71
CA ARG A 288 -25.61 28.05 -17.83
C ARG A 288 -25.72 29.56 -17.95
N SER A 289 -24.63 30.19 -18.22
CA SER A 289 -24.50 31.55 -18.72
C SER A 289 -24.09 31.51 -20.18
N ASP A 290 -24.56 32.43 -21.00
CA ASP A 290 -24.16 32.65 -22.38
C ASP A 290 -23.60 34.08 -22.58
N ASP A 291 -23.26 34.79 -21.48
CA ASP A 291 -22.75 36.17 -21.43
C ASP A 291 -21.58 36.34 -20.46
N GLY A 292 -20.77 35.26 -20.30
CA GLY A 292 -19.59 35.32 -19.48
C GLY A 292 -19.83 35.41 -17.96
N GLY A 293 -21.03 34.98 -17.49
CA GLY A 293 -21.38 34.92 -16.06
C GLY A 293 -22.13 36.17 -15.56
N GLU A 294 -22.63 37.03 -16.45
CA GLU A 294 -23.44 38.21 -16.06
C GLU A 294 -24.89 37.81 -15.77
N THR A 295 -25.44 36.83 -16.52
CA THR A 295 -26.76 36.25 -16.25
C THR A 295 -26.73 34.73 -16.33
N TRP A 296 -27.62 34.09 -15.60
CA TRP A 296 -27.67 32.63 -15.49
C TRP A 296 -29.08 32.11 -15.75
N ARG A 297 -29.17 30.87 -16.28
CA ARG A 297 -30.41 30.13 -16.37
C ARG A 297 -30.25 28.68 -15.92
N LYS A 298 -31.17 28.17 -15.16
CA LYS A 298 -31.24 26.76 -14.79
C LYS A 298 -31.62 25.92 -16.01
N LEU A 299 -30.81 24.92 -16.33
CA LEU A 299 -31.07 24.04 -17.49
C LEU A 299 -31.61 22.69 -17.09
N ASN A 300 -31.08 22.12 -16.00
CA ASN A 300 -31.40 20.78 -15.58
C ASN A 300 -31.33 20.64 -14.04
N ASN A 301 -32.26 19.89 -13.46
CA ASN A 301 -32.33 19.66 -12.02
C ASN A 301 -32.36 18.18 -11.64
N GLU A 302 -32.03 17.28 -12.57
CA GLU A 302 -31.98 15.85 -12.31
C GLU A 302 -31.07 15.53 -11.14
N ARG A 303 -31.58 14.77 -10.16
CA ARG A 303 -30.83 14.37 -8.97
C ARG A 303 -29.61 13.52 -9.34
N ALA A 304 -29.69 12.71 -10.40
CA ALA A 304 -28.58 11.85 -10.84
C ALA A 304 -27.30 12.61 -11.20
N LEU A 305 -27.41 13.89 -11.60
CA LEU A 305 -26.27 14.75 -11.93
C LEU A 305 -25.61 15.37 -10.69
N ARG A 306 -26.28 15.41 -9.52
CA ARG A 306 -25.86 16.15 -8.33
C ARG A 306 -26.01 15.38 -7.02
N GLN A 307 -26.26 14.04 -7.07
CA GLN A 307 -26.34 13.27 -5.83
C GLN A 307 -24.98 13.20 -5.14
N ARG A 308 -24.97 13.15 -3.78
CA ARG A 308 -23.75 13.22 -2.97
C ARG A 308 -22.82 14.34 -3.46
N ALA A 309 -23.35 15.57 -3.58
CA ALA A 309 -22.65 16.70 -4.22
C ALA A 309 -21.26 16.93 -3.64
N TRP A 310 -21.10 16.82 -2.34
CA TRP A 310 -19.84 16.96 -1.61
C TRP A 310 -18.78 15.92 -2.00
N TYR A 311 -19.14 14.84 -2.72
CA TYR A 311 -18.23 13.77 -3.14
C TYR A 311 -17.86 13.85 -4.63
N TYR A 312 -18.75 14.39 -5.45
CA TYR A 312 -18.60 14.49 -6.90
C TYR A 312 -18.50 15.96 -7.36
N THR A 313 -19.47 16.40 -8.13
CA THR A 313 -19.66 17.78 -8.61
C THR A 313 -18.50 18.29 -9.46
N ARG A 314 -18.17 17.54 -10.52
CA ARG A 314 -17.21 17.92 -11.56
C ARG A 314 -17.90 17.95 -12.92
N ILE A 315 -17.60 18.98 -13.71
CA ILE A 315 -18.14 19.16 -15.08
C ILE A 315 -17.02 19.53 -16.04
N TYR A 316 -17.14 19.08 -17.28
CA TYR A 316 -16.13 19.27 -18.32
C TYR A 316 -16.79 19.62 -19.64
N ALA A 317 -16.41 20.76 -20.23
CA ALA A 317 -16.85 21.15 -21.56
C ALA A 317 -16.10 20.36 -22.64
N HIS A 318 -16.79 19.98 -23.68
CA HIS A 318 -16.18 19.34 -24.85
C HIS A 318 -15.25 20.34 -25.57
N PRO A 319 -14.03 19.93 -25.99
CA PRO A 319 -13.03 20.87 -26.51
C PRO A 319 -13.38 21.49 -27.85
N THR A 320 -14.22 20.86 -28.68
CA THR A 320 -14.52 21.30 -30.06
C THR A 320 -16.02 21.45 -30.36
N ASP A 321 -16.90 21.15 -29.40
CA ASP A 321 -18.34 21.29 -29.57
C ASP A 321 -18.96 22.12 -28.44
N VAL A 322 -19.57 23.23 -28.77
CA VAL A 322 -20.14 24.20 -27.83
C VAL A 322 -21.33 23.66 -27.03
N ASP A 323 -22.03 22.64 -27.55
CA ASP A 323 -23.23 22.06 -26.95
C ASP A 323 -22.96 20.74 -26.22
N GLN A 324 -21.72 20.26 -26.22
CA GLN A 324 -21.38 19.04 -25.50
C GLN A 324 -20.68 19.33 -24.15
N LEU A 325 -21.10 18.59 -23.10
CA LEU A 325 -20.45 18.60 -21.79
C LEU A 325 -20.66 17.28 -21.06
N TYR A 326 -19.77 17.02 -20.10
CA TYR A 326 -19.77 15.84 -19.25
C TYR A 326 -19.93 16.23 -17.79
N VAL A 327 -20.70 15.43 -17.04
CA VAL A 327 -20.90 15.56 -15.59
C VAL A 327 -20.44 14.27 -14.92
N MET A 328 -19.54 14.40 -13.94
CA MET A 328 -19.04 13.27 -13.13
C MET A 328 -19.95 13.03 -11.94
N ASN A 329 -20.34 11.78 -11.72
CA ASN A 329 -21.10 11.31 -10.57
C ASN A 329 -20.94 9.78 -10.45
N VAL A 330 -21.85 9.06 -9.78
CA VAL A 330 -21.85 7.57 -9.70
C VAL A 330 -21.69 6.93 -11.10
N ALA A 331 -22.40 7.48 -12.09
CA ALA A 331 -22.09 7.30 -13.51
C ALA A 331 -21.58 8.62 -14.08
N TYR A 332 -20.89 8.64 -15.19
CA TYR A 332 -20.68 9.90 -15.89
C TYR A 332 -21.83 10.14 -16.87
N HIS A 333 -22.16 11.40 -17.05
CA HIS A 333 -23.28 11.82 -17.87
C HIS A 333 -22.79 12.72 -19.00
N HIS A 334 -23.34 12.53 -20.21
CA HIS A 334 -22.96 13.27 -21.38
C HIS A 334 -24.18 13.97 -21.98
N SER A 335 -24.09 15.29 -22.17
CA SER A 335 -25.07 16.12 -22.87
C SER A 335 -24.55 16.50 -24.26
N LYS A 336 -25.47 16.54 -25.23
CA LYS A 336 -25.24 17.02 -26.63
C LYS A 336 -26.11 18.20 -27.02
N ASP A 337 -26.80 18.81 -26.07
CA ASP A 337 -27.77 19.90 -26.30
C ASP A 337 -27.53 21.09 -25.34
N GLY A 338 -26.30 21.27 -24.94
CA GLY A 338 -25.87 22.37 -24.10
C GLY A 338 -26.26 22.23 -22.64
N GLY A 339 -26.53 21.02 -22.14
CA GLY A 339 -26.86 20.74 -20.74
C GLY A 339 -28.34 20.62 -20.43
N LYS A 340 -29.24 20.55 -21.46
CA LYS A 340 -30.68 20.39 -21.23
C LYS A 340 -31.05 18.95 -20.89
N THR A 341 -30.46 17.99 -21.64
CA THR A 341 -30.65 16.55 -21.40
C THR A 341 -29.33 15.81 -21.31
N PHE A 342 -29.34 14.68 -20.63
CA PHE A 342 -28.12 13.87 -20.38
C PHE A 342 -28.37 12.40 -20.67
N ASN A 343 -27.40 11.77 -21.33
CA ASN A 343 -27.29 10.32 -21.42
C ASN A 343 -26.32 9.81 -20.37
N LYS A 344 -26.72 8.75 -19.69
CA LYS A 344 -25.91 8.07 -18.66
C LYS A 344 -24.95 7.10 -19.32
N HIS A 345 -23.69 7.14 -18.91
CA HIS A 345 -22.61 6.26 -19.36
C HIS A 345 -21.86 5.64 -18.19
N TYR A 346 -21.14 4.56 -18.45
CA TYR A 346 -20.32 3.87 -17.47
C TYR A 346 -18.92 3.62 -18.03
N ALA A 347 -17.90 3.85 -17.20
CA ALA A 347 -16.58 3.26 -17.35
C ALA A 347 -16.54 1.89 -16.64
N PRO A 348 -15.44 1.13 -16.68
CA PRO A 348 -15.34 -0.17 -16.02
C PRO A 348 -15.60 -0.18 -14.52
N HIS A 349 -15.44 0.96 -13.83
CA HIS A 349 -15.85 1.17 -12.45
C HIS A 349 -16.78 2.38 -12.34
N GLY A 350 -17.50 2.50 -11.23
CA GLY A 350 -18.36 3.66 -10.94
C GLY A 350 -17.68 4.72 -10.11
N ASP A 351 -18.44 5.72 -9.72
CA ASP A 351 -18.01 6.83 -8.85
C ASP A 351 -16.88 7.65 -9.46
N HIS A 352 -17.25 8.41 -10.51
CA HIS A 352 -16.31 9.17 -11.34
C HIS A 352 -15.99 10.54 -10.74
N HIS A 353 -14.70 10.92 -10.72
CA HIS A 353 -14.19 12.13 -10.07
C HIS A 353 -13.53 13.12 -11.01
N ASP A 354 -12.76 12.64 -11.99
CA ASP A 354 -12.00 13.52 -12.88
C ASP A 354 -12.03 13.01 -14.32
N LEU A 355 -11.91 13.92 -15.26
CA LEU A 355 -11.93 13.62 -16.71
C LEU A 355 -10.97 14.56 -17.42
N TRP A 356 -10.11 14.01 -18.25
CA TRP A 356 -9.35 14.77 -19.23
C TRP A 356 -9.73 14.31 -20.62
N ILE A 357 -10.02 15.28 -21.49
CA ILE A 357 -10.35 15.09 -22.92
C ILE A 357 -9.25 15.76 -23.72
N ASP A 358 -8.69 15.08 -24.70
CA ASP A 358 -7.67 15.64 -25.57
C ASP A 358 -8.22 16.82 -26.38
N PRO A 359 -7.67 18.04 -26.26
CA PRO A 359 -8.13 19.18 -27.02
C PRO A 359 -8.02 19.00 -28.53
N SER A 360 -7.03 18.24 -28.99
CA SER A 360 -6.77 18.02 -30.42
C SER A 360 -7.41 16.74 -31.00
N SER A 361 -7.85 15.82 -30.13
CA SER A 361 -8.41 14.51 -30.50
C SER A 361 -9.44 14.08 -29.44
N PRO A 362 -10.66 14.66 -29.43
CA PRO A 362 -11.62 14.50 -28.34
C PRO A 362 -12.13 13.07 -28.08
N GLU A 363 -11.94 12.16 -29.01
CA GLU A 363 -12.18 10.73 -28.82
C GLU A 363 -11.17 10.08 -27.82
N ARG A 364 -10.04 10.73 -27.58
CA ARG A 364 -9.03 10.31 -26.66
C ARG A 364 -9.26 10.93 -25.28
N MET A 365 -9.55 10.08 -24.31
CA MET A 365 -9.96 10.50 -22.97
C MET A 365 -9.28 9.65 -21.90
N ILE A 366 -9.14 10.19 -20.68
CA ILE A 366 -8.85 9.43 -19.47
C ILE A 366 -9.83 9.87 -18.38
N ILE A 367 -10.43 8.90 -17.69
CA ILE A 367 -11.33 9.10 -16.57
C ILE A 367 -10.72 8.53 -15.29
N GLY A 368 -10.93 9.21 -14.15
CA GLY A 368 -10.59 8.74 -12.82
C GLY A 368 -11.85 8.45 -12.01
N ASP A 369 -11.87 7.30 -11.34
CA ASP A 369 -12.99 6.83 -10.55
C ASP A 369 -12.51 6.03 -9.31
N ASP A 370 -13.44 5.43 -8.56
CA ASP A 370 -13.10 4.65 -7.37
C ASP A 370 -12.41 3.30 -7.67
N GLY A 371 -12.32 2.92 -8.94
CA GLY A 371 -11.56 1.77 -9.42
C GLY A 371 -10.18 2.12 -10.02
N GLY A 372 -9.84 3.41 -10.15
CA GLY A 372 -8.54 3.83 -10.68
C GLY A 372 -8.65 4.80 -11.85
N ALA A 373 -7.89 4.52 -12.92
CA ALA A 373 -7.94 5.34 -14.14
C ALA A 373 -8.07 4.47 -15.37
N GLN A 374 -8.98 4.85 -16.28
CA GLN A 374 -9.23 4.13 -17.52
C GLN A 374 -9.13 5.09 -18.72
N ILE A 375 -8.62 4.59 -19.84
CA ILE A 375 -8.36 5.34 -21.06
C ILE A 375 -9.30 4.87 -22.14
N SER A 376 -9.86 5.81 -22.89
CA SER A 376 -10.64 5.58 -24.10
C SER A 376 -10.01 6.27 -25.29
N PHE A 377 -10.19 5.68 -26.48
CA PHE A 377 -9.79 6.22 -27.78
C PHE A 377 -10.98 6.35 -28.76
N ASP A 378 -12.19 6.22 -28.25
CA ASP A 378 -13.43 6.22 -29.04
C ASP A 378 -14.57 7.01 -28.33
N ALA A 379 -14.19 8.10 -27.66
CA ALA A 379 -15.09 8.98 -26.93
C ALA A 379 -15.91 8.28 -25.84
N GLY A 380 -15.28 7.32 -25.12
CA GLY A 380 -15.87 6.62 -23.99
C GLY A 380 -16.76 5.43 -24.35
N GLN A 381 -16.73 4.93 -25.59
CA GLN A 381 -17.44 3.71 -25.98
C GLN A 381 -16.75 2.47 -25.41
N ASN A 382 -15.41 2.45 -25.43
CA ASN A 382 -14.60 1.40 -24.83
C ASN A 382 -13.52 2.01 -23.94
N TRP A 383 -13.16 1.28 -22.87
CA TRP A 383 -12.21 1.71 -21.88
C TRP A 383 -11.18 0.62 -21.58
N THR A 384 -9.97 1.01 -21.19
CA THR A 384 -8.96 0.08 -20.69
C THR A 384 -9.38 -0.53 -19.35
N THR A 385 -8.72 -1.63 -18.95
CA THR A 385 -8.96 -2.29 -17.68
C THR A 385 -8.34 -1.52 -16.50
N TYR A 386 -8.90 -1.72 -15.28
CA TYR A 386 -8.29 -1.33 -14.02
C TYR A 386 -7.66 -2.53 -13.25
N TYR A 387 -7.67 -3.74 -13.83
CA TYR A 387 -7.06 -4.95 -13.28
C TYR A 387 -5.55 -5.06 -13.55
N ASN A 388 -4.89 -3.94 -13.76
CA ASN A 388 -3.44 -3.83 -13.94
C ASN A 388 -2.83 -2.70 -13.09
N GLN A 389 -3.58 -2.20 -12.10
CA GLN A 389 -3.21 -1.10 -11.23
C GLN A 389 -3.10 -1.60 -9.78
N PRO A 390 -1.90 -1.61 -9.15
CA PRO A 390 -1.74 -2.08 -7.77
C PRO A 390 -2.04 -0.95 -6.78
N THR A 391 -3.23 -0.35 -6.87
CA THR A 391 -3.65 0.81 -6.07
C THR A 391 -4.81 0.50 -5.12
N ALA A 392 -5.04 -0.78 -4.85
CA ALA A 392 -6.06 -1.23 -3.90
C ALA A 392 -5.87 -0.61 -2.51
N GLN A 393 -6.97 -0.16 -1.89
CA GLN A 393 -7.01 0.41 -0.55
C GLN A 393 -7.59 -0.61 0.43
N PHE A 394 -6.79 -1.01 1.43
CA PHE A 394 -7.20 -1.90 2.50
C PHE A 394 -7.15 -1.19 3.85
N TYR A 395 -8.03 -1.56 4.78
CA TYR A 395 -8.10 -0.99 6.13
C TYR A 395 -7.66 -1.95 7.20
N ARG A 396 -7.90 -3.24 6.99
CA ARG A 396 -7.58 -4.32 7.95
C ARG A 396 -6.96 -5.49 7.20
N VAL A 397 -6.17 -6.28 7.93
CA VAL A 397 -5.58 -7.51 7.43
C VAL A 397 -5.77 -8.65 8.42
N LYS A 398 -6.16 -9.83 7.91
CA LYS A 398 -6.22 -11.09 8.64
C LYS A 398 -5.57 -12.18 7.83
N THR A 399 -5.05 -13.21 8.48
CA THR A 399 -4.48 -14.41 7.85
C THR A 399 -5.21 -15.67 8.30
N ASP A 400 -5.11 -16.74 7.51
CA ASP A 400 -5.55 -18.08 7.87
C ASP A 400 -4.38 -19.03 8.18
N ASN A 401 -4.68 -20.31 8.45
CA ASN A 401 -3.71 -21.37 8.71
C ASN A 401 -3.56 -22.36 7.55
N SER A 402 -4.04 -22.01 6.35
CA SER A 402 -3.82 -22.86 5.17
C SER A 402 -2.37 -22.78 4.69
N PHE A 403 -1.97 -23.69 3.82
CA PHE A 403 -0.70 -23.59 3.10
C PHE A 403 -0.95 -23.61 1.58
N PRO A 404 -0.46 -22.65 0.83
CA PRO A 404 0.02 -21.33 1.30
C PRO A 404 -1.08 -20.58 2.07
N PHE A 405 -0.73 -19.87 3.14
CA PHE A 405 -1.73 -19.10 3.87
C PHE A 405 -2.31 -17.97 3.02
N ARG A 406 -3.56 -17.62 3.30
CA ARG A 406 -4.25 -16.54 2.62
C ARG A 406 -4.30 -15.30 3.50
N ILE A 407 -4.34 -14.17 2.85
CA ILE A 407 -4.44 -12.84 3.45
C ILE A 407 -5.82 -12.30 3.07
N TYR A 408 -6.53 -11.77 4.05
CA TYR A 408 -7.90 -11.29 3.95
C TYR A 408 -7.95 -9.79 4.17
N GLY A 409 -8.77 -9.08 3.40
CA GLY A 409 -9.07 -7.67 3.60
C GLY A 409 -10.21 -7.18 2.73
N GLY A 410 -10.95 -6.20 3.25
CA GLY A 410 -11.94 -5.44 2.50
C GLY A 410 -11.26 -4.36 1.67
N GLN A 411 -11.42 -4.40 0.36
CA GLN A 411 -10.91 -3.34 -0.52
C GLN A 411 -11.97 -2.27 -0.71
N GLN A 412 -11.63 -1.03 -0.38
CA GLN A 412 -12.49 0.14 -0.55
C GLN A 412 -13.11 0.18 -1.95
N ASP A 413 -14.42 0.46 -2.01
CA ASP A 413 -15.24 0.57 -3.22
C ASP A 413 -15.25 -0.69 -4.12
N ASN A 414 -14.75 -1.80 -3.56
CA ASN A 414 -14.73 -3.11 -4.19
C ASN A 414 -15.24 -4.17 -3.20
N SER A 415 -14.91 -5.42 -3.41
CA SER A 415 -15.26 -6.50 -2.49
C SER A 415 -14.14 -6.83 -1.53
N SER A 416 -14.48 -7.41 -0.39
CA SER A 416 -13.53 -8.20 0.39
C SER A 416 -12.91 -9.32 -0.44
N ILE A 417 -11.63 -9.59 -0.20
CA ILE A 417 -10.87 -10.66 -0.87
C ILE A 417 -10.10 -11.51 0.11
N ARG A 418 -9.77 -12.73 -0.34
CA ARG A 418 -8.69 -13.55 0.20
C ARG A 418 -7.66 -13.83 -0.91
N ILE A 419 -6.39 -13.58 -0.65
CA ILE A 419 -5.28 -13.72 -1.59
C ILE A 419 -4.19 -14.61 -1.01
N LYS A 420 -3.63 -15.53 -1.79
CA LYS A 420 -2.52 -16.38 -1.37
C LYS A 420 -1.25 -15.55 -1.22
N HIS A 421 -0.47 -15.78 -0.13
CA HIS A 421 0.82 -15.10 0.06
C HIS A 421 1.89 -15.54 -0.94
N ARG A 422 1.76 -16.73 -1.54
CA ARG A 422 2.61 -17.29 -2.60
C ARG A 422 1.80 -18.20 -3.52
N SER A 423 2.22 -18.30 -4.78
CA SER A 423 1.57 -19.06 -5.84
C SER A 423 2.47 -20.17 -6.37
N ASP A 424 1.90 -21.21 -6.97
CA ASP A 424 2.63 -22.23 -7.71
C ASP A 424 3.14 -21.72 -9.08
N GLY A 425 2.56 -20.59 -9.57
CA GLY A 425 2.99 -19.90 -10.77
C GLY A 425 4.22 -19.01 -10.58
N GLY A 426 4.62 -18.29 -11.63
CA GLY A 426 5.72 -17.32 -11.56
C GLY A 426 5.35 -16.02 -10.85
N PHE A 427 4.07 -15.68 -10.84
CA PHE A 427 3.50 -14.44 -10.31
C PHE A 427 2.23 -14.71 -9.52
N ILE A 428 1.86 -13.81 -8.64
CA ILE A 428 0.53 -13.77 -8.04
C ILE A 428 -0.40 -13.04 -9.00
N THR A 429 -1.48 -13.70 -9.40
CA THR A 429 -2.41 -13.25 -10.44
C THR A 429 -3.85 -13.29 -9.95
N GLU A 430 -4.82 -12.95 -10.80
CA GLU A 430 -6.26 -13.06 -10.50
C GLU A 430 -6.70 -14.49 -10.12
N LYS A 431 -5.93 -15.53 -10.49
CA LYS A 431 -6.20 -16.92 -10.09
C LYS A 431 -5.84 -17.23 -8.63
N ASP A 432 -5.07 -16.35 -8.01
CA ASP A 432 -4.54 -16.54 -6.66
C ASP A 432 -5.33 -15.78 -5.60
N TRP A 433 -6.38 -15.05 -6.00
CA TRP A 433 -7.30 -14.38 -5.09
C TRP A 433 -8.75 -14.52 -5.55
N GLU A 434 -9.67 -14.41 -4.62
CA GLU A 434 -11.09 -14.48 -4.85
C GLU A 434 -11.87 -13.61 -3.84
N ARG A 435 -13.13 -13.33 -4.14
CA ARG A 435 -14.03 -12.62 -3.23
C ARG A 435 -14.30 -13.49 -1.99
N THR A 436 -14.48 -12.82 -0.84
CA THR A 436 -14.82 -13.47 0.43
C THR A 436 -15.91 -12.70 1.16
N ALA A 437 -16.27 -13.14 2.38
CA ALA A 437 -17.28 -12.52 3.20
C ALA A 437 -16.97 -11.06 3.53
N GLY A 438 -18.00 -10.25 3.70
CA GLY A 438 -17.90 -8.84 4.07
C GLY A 438 -17.93 -7.88 2.89
N GLY A 439 -17.85 -6.60 3.21
CA GLY A 439 -17.87 -5.49 2.25
C GLY A 439 -16.50 -4.89 1.97
N GLU A 440 -16.47 -3.58 1.82
CA GLU A 440 -15.28 -2.83 1.36
C GLU A 440 -14.29 -2.45 2.46
N ALA A 441 -14.64 -2.58 3.74
CA ALA A 441 -13.84 -2.04 4.84
C ALA A 441 -13.75 -2.95 6.06
N GLY A 442 -14.59 -3.95 6.16
CA GLY A 442 -14.80 -4.73 7.38
C GLY A 442 -13.61 -5.58 7.81
N HIS A 443 -13.62 -5.93 9.08
CA HIS A 443 -12.76 -6.98 9.61
C HIS A 443 -13.19 -8.36 9.12
N HIS A 444 -12.26 -9.31 9.13
CA HIS A 444 -12.50 -10.71 8.79
C HIS A 444 -12.18 -11.60 9.97
N ALA A 445 -13.04 -12.61 10.19
CA ALA A 445 -12.80 -13.71 11.13
C ALA A 445 -12.80 -15.02 10.36
N VAL A 446 -11.67 -15.72 10.37
CA VAL A 446 -11.51 -17.02 9.73
C VAL A 446 -11.63 -18.10 10.78
N TYR A 447 -12.48 -19.11 10.55
CA TYR A 447 -12.68 -20.20 11.49
C TYR A 447 -11.46 -21.12 11.51
N ALA A 448 -10.77 -21.20 12.65
CA ALA A 448 -9.49 -21.90 12.74
C ALA A 448 -9.56 -23.42 12.45
N LYS A 449 -10.73 -24.06 12.66
CA LYS A 449 -10.93 -25.49 12.36
C LYS A 449 -11.28 -25.78 10.90
N ASP A 450 -11.70 -24.75 10.13
CA ASP A 450 -11.99 -24.84 8.70
C ASP A 450 -11.79 -23.45 8.04
N ASN A 451 -10.65 -23.24 7.42
CA ASN A 451 -10.26 -21.98 6.77
C ASN A 451 -11.17 -21.56 5.60
N ASP A 452 -12.10 -22.43 5.16
CA ASP A 452 -13.07 -22.10 4.13
C ASP A 452 -14.35 -21.48 4.71
N ILE A 453 -14.50 -21.42 6.03
CA ILE A 453 -15.57 -20.69 6.71
C ILE A 453 -15.03 -19.34 7.17
N VAL A 454 -15.54 -18.28 6.56
CA VAL A 454 -15.09 -16.92 6.77
C VAL A 454 -16.26 -16.01 7.11
N PHE A 455 -16.08 -15.18 8.14
CA PHE A 455 -16.99 -14.08 8.46
C PHE A 455 -16.36 -12.75 8.04
N GLY A 456 -17.18 -11.83 7.59
CA GLY A 456 -16.74 -10.48 7.22
C GLY A 456 -17.78 -9.44 7.55
N GLY A 457 -17.32 -8.31 8.09
CA GLY A 457 -18.15 -7.17 8.43
C GLY A 457 -18.38 -6.21 7.28
N GLU A 458 -19.45 -5.41 7.38
CA GLU A 458 -19.81 -4.36 6.44
C GLU A 458 -20.54 -3.23 7.19
N TYR A 459 -20.92 -2.16 6.49
CA TYR A 459 -21.60 -0.98 7.00
C TYR A 459 -22.61 -1.27 8.13
N GLY A 460 -22.48 -0.50 9.24
CA GLY A 460 -23.48 -0.44 10.28
C GLY A 460 -23.89 -1.78 10.90
N GLY A 461 -23.00 -2.76 10.91
CA GLY A 461 -23.22 -4.06 11.53
C GLY A 461 -23.74 -5.17 10.60
N PHE A 462 -23.82 -4.95 9.29
CA PHE A 462 -24.02 -6.04 8.36
C PHE A 462 -22.83 -7.00 8.46
N MET A 463 -23.14 -8.29 8.55
CA MET A 463 -22.18 -9.37 8.69
C MET A 463 -22.56 -10.54 7.80
N GLN A 464 -21.60 -11.01 7.04
CA GLN A 464 -21.76 -12.17 6.17
C GLN A 464 -20.86 -13.31 6.63
N ARG A 465 -21.37 -14.52 6.59
CA ARG A 465 -20.59 -15.77 6.65
C ARG A 465 -20.59 -16.43 5.28
N ILE A 466 -19.41 -16.80 4.78
CA ILE A 466 -19.24 -17.60 3.56
C ILE A 466 -18.61 -18.93 3.90
N ASN A 467 -19.11 -20.02 3.25
CA ASN A 467 -18.42 -21.28 3.15
C ASN A 467 -17.90 -21.44 1.71
N HIS A 468 -16.60 -21.32 1.54
CA HIS A 468 -15.95 -21.36 0.23
C HIS A 468 -15.99 -22.75 -0.44
N LYS A 469 -16.15 -23.84 0.32
CA LYS A 469 -16.30 -25.19 -0.25
C LYS A 469 -17.63 -25.36 -0.98
N THR A 470 -18.68 -24.74 -0.44
CA THR A 470 -20.05 -24.87 -1.00
C THR A 470 -20.48 -23.60 -1.74
N ASN A 471 -19.70 -22.54 -1.65
CA ASN A 471 -20.01 -21.19 -2.16
C ASN A 471 -21.35 -20.64 -1.63
N GLN A 472 -21.72 -21.04 -0.42
CA GLN A 472 -22.93 -20.56 0.25
C GLN A 472 -22.61 -19.39 1.18
N SER A 473 -23.45 -18.36 1.15
CA SER A 473 -23.37 -17.23 2.06
C SER A 473 -24.61 -17.11 2.93
N GLN A 474 -24.43 -16.55 4.12
CA GLN A 474 -25.50 -16.32 5.08
C GLN A 474 -25.27 -14.99 5.80
N ALA A 475 -26.32 -14.18 5.97
CA ALA A 475 -26.30 -13.04 6.87
C ALA A 475 -26.31 -13.50 8.33
N THR A 476 -25.43 -12.93 9.14
CA THR A 476 -25.24 -13.30 10.56
C THR A 476 -25.21 -12.07 11.45
N ASN A 477 -25.92 -11.01 11.08
CA ASN A 477 -25.96 -9.74 11.80
C ASN A 477 -26.34 -9.94 13.27
N VAL A 478 -25.70 -9.17 14.15
CA VAL A 478 -26.08 -9.14 15.57
C VAL A 478 -27.52 -8.65 15.74
N TRP A 479 -27.90 -7.64 14.96
CA TRP A 479 -29.23 -7.06 14.96
C TRP A 479 -29.64 -6.64 13.53
N PRO A 480 -30.91 -6.90 13.12
CA PRO A 480 -31.33 -6.67 11.74
C PRO A 480 -31.77 -5.20 11.51
N ASN A 481 -30.90 -4.23 11.74
CA ASN A 481 -31.12 -2.83 11.38
C ASN A 481 -30.61 -2.53 9.97
N ASN A 482 -31.27 -1.59 9.28
CA ASN A 482 -30.72 -0.95 8.09
C ASN A 482 -30.18 0.43 8.50
N PRO A 483 -28.86 0.62 8.54
CA PRO A 483 -28.25 1.87 8.95
C PRO A 483 -28.24 2.96 7.86
N LEU A 484 -28.40 2.55 6.58
CA LEU A 484 -28.24 3.47 5.47
C LEU A 484 -29.34 4.56 5.45
N GLY A 485 -28.90 5.81 5.41
CA GLY A 485 -29.77 6.98 5.38
C GLY A 485 -30.21 7.51 6.76
N HIS A 486 -29.76 6.88 7.85
CA HIS A 486 -30.13 7.23 9.24
C HIS A 486 -28.93 7.61 10.09
N GLY A 487 -29.13 8.49 11.07
CA GLY A 487 -28.15 8.70 12.14
C GLY A 487 -28.19 7.57 13.18
N VAL A 488 -27.17 7.49 14.03
CA VAL A 488 -27.07 6.41 15.02
C VAL A 488 -28.06 6.55 16.19
N GLU A 489 -28.63 7.72 16.39
CA GLU A 489 -29.64 7.98 17.45
C GLU A 489 -30.86 7.08 17.34
N ASN A 490 -31.14 6.51 16.16
CA ASN A 490 -32.25 5.62 15.88
C ASN A 490 -31.86 4.14 15.89
N MET A 491 -30.59 3.80 16.15
CA MET A 491 -30.09 2.43 16.10
C MET A 491 -30.10 1.78 17.48
N LYS A 492 -30.46 0.50 17.55
CA LYS A 492 -30.34 -0.28 18.79
C LYS A 492 -28.88 -0.45 19.20
N TYR A 493 -28.00 -0.72 18.23
CA TYR A 493 -26.56 -0.85 18.40
C TYR A 493 -25.84 0.04 17.38
N ARG A 494 -24.83 0.76 17.85
CA ARG A 494 -24.00 1.63 17.01
C ARG A 494 -22.81 0.83 16.50
N PHE A 495 -22.89 0.32 15.28
CA PHE A 495 -21.77 -0.32 14.60
C PHE A 495 -21.05 0.68 13.72
N GLN A 496 -19.76 0.79 13.90
CA GLN A 496 -18.92 1.58 13.02
C GLN A 496 -18.76 0.87 11.65
N TRP A 497 -18.52 1.60 10.60
CA TRP A 497 -18.25 1.08 9.26
C TRP A 497 -17.15 0.01 9.21
N ASN A 498 -16.15 0.10 10.12
CA ASN A 498 -15.00 -0.79 10.23
C ASN A 498 -14.94 -1.41 11.64
N TYR A 499 -16.04 -1.97 12.10
CA TYR A 499 -16.14 -2.55 13.44
C TYR A 499 -15.31 -3.82 13.61
N PRO A 500 -14.73 -4.09 14.80
CA PRO A 500 -13.95 -5.31 15.06
C PRO A 500 -14.79 -6.59 14.97
N LEU A 501 -14.14 -7.65 14.49
CA LEU A 501 -14.72 -9.00 14.36
C LEU A 501 -13.59 -10.04 14.43
N PHE A 502 -13.65 -10.98 15.37
CA PHE A 502 -12.67 -12.07 15.45
C PHE A 502 -13.19 -13.28 16.22
N PHE A 503 -12.63 -14.46 15.92
CA PHE A 503 -12.79 -15.64 16.75
C PHE A 503 -11.83 -15.61 17.93
N SER A 504 -12.28 -16.14 19.09
CA SER A 504 -11.40 -16.39 20.23
C SER A 504 -10.20 -17.23 19.82
N GLN A 505 -9.02 -16.85 20.31
CA GLN A 505 -7.78 -17.60 20.10
C GLN A 505 -7.75 -18.91 20.91
N HIS A 506 -8.45 -18.95 22.04
CA HIS A 506 -8.50 -20.08 22.97
C HIS A 506 -9.68 -21.02 22.69
N LYS A 507 -10.83 -20.44 22.34
CA LYS A 507 -12.07 -21.17 22.04
C LYS A 507 -12.56 -20.85 20.63
N PRO A 508 -12.07 -21.54 19.62
CA PRO A 508 -12.33 -21.19 18.22
C PRO A 508 -13.83 -21.21 17.81
N GLU A 509 -14.72 -21.79 18.64
CA GLU A 509 -16.18 -21.73 18.47
C GLU A 509 -16.78 -20.39 18.91
N ILE A 510 -16.08 -19.56 19.68
CA ILE A 510 -16.57 -18.27 20.13
C ILE A 510 -16.20 -17.20 19.10
N LEU A 511 -17.21 -16.51 18.58
CA LEU A 511 -17.08 -15.38 17.70
C LEU A 511 -17.47 -14.10 18.44
N TYR A 512 -16.62 -13.08 18.42
CA TYR A 512 -16.89 -11.76 18.96
C TYR A 512 -17.14 -10.73 17.87
N SER A 513 -18.11 -9.84 18.12
CA SER A 513 -18.42 -8.67 17.28
C SER A 513 -18.68 -7.47 18.19
N PHE A 514 -18.37 -6.26 17.69
CA PHE A 514 -18.31 -5.06 18.53
C PHE A 514 -19.11 -3.92 17.91
N SER A 515 -20.09 -3.45 18.64
CA SER A 515 -20.81 -2.19 18.40
C SER A 515 -20.33 -1.11 19.41
N ASN A 516 -21.22 -0.40 20.08
CA ASN A 516 -20.97 0.23 21.38
C ASN A 516 -20.95 -0.77 22.53
N HIS A 517 -21.33 -2.01 22.26
CA HIS A 517 -21.30 -3.16 23.16
C HIS A 517 -20.45 -4.28 22.58
N VAL A 518 -20.05 -5.23 23.43
CA VAL A 518 -19.43 -6.48 23.04
C VAL A 518 -20.50 -7.56 22.85
N HIS A 519 -20.47 -8.22 21.70
CA HIS A 519 -21.39 -9.32 21.37
C HIS A 519 -20.62 -10.61 21.17
N ARG A 520 -21.18 -11.71 21.70
CA ARG A 520 -20.62 -13.05 21.64
C ARG A 520 -21.58 -14.03 20.98
N SER A 521 -21.07 -14.86 20.08
CA SER A 521 -21.80 -16.00 19.52
C SER A 521 -21.02 -17.29 19.74
N THR A 522 -21.71 -18.37 20.11
CA THR A 522 -21.14 -19.71 20.29
C THR A 522 -21.68 -20.72 19.26
N ASP A 523 -22.48 -20.25 18.31
CA ASP A 523 -23.19 -21.08 17.31
C ASP A 523 -22.97 -20.61 15.86
N MET A 524 -21.78 -20.10 15.61
CA MET A 524 -21.36 -19.59 14.29
C MET A 524 -22.20 -18.41 13.78
N GLY A 525 -22.55 -17.48 14.67
CA GLY A 525 -23.25 -16.24 14.34
C GLY A 525 -24.77 -16.39 14.13
N ARG A 526 -25.34 -17.50 14.51
CA ARG A 526 -26.81 -17.69 14.42
C ARG A 526 -27.56 -16.93 15.49
N THR A 527 -27.00 -16.93 16.72
CA THR A 527 -27.51 -16.15 17.85
C THR A 527 -26.38 -15.36 18.49
N TRP A 528 -26.75 -14.25 19.13
CA TRP A 528 -25.81 -13.34 19.76
C TRP A 528 -26.25 -12.97 21.17
N GLU A 529 -25.28 -12.95 22.07
CA GLU A 529 -25.42 -12.47 23.43
C GLU A 529 -24.64 -11.16 23.58
N THR A 530 -25.23 -10.13 24.18
CA THR A 530 -24.54 -8.89 24.56
C THR A 530 -23.94 -9.06 25.93
N ILE A 531 -22.61 -8.99 26.04
CA ILE A 531 -21.84 -9.30 27.25
C ILE A 531 -21.18 -8.07 27.86
N SER A 532 -21.58 -6.86 27.48
CA SER A 532 -21.06 -5.62 28.08
C SER A 532 -22.14 -4.56 28.21
N PRO A 533 -21.97 -3.56 29.09
CA PRO A 533 -22.66 -2.28 29.00
C PRO A 533 -22.18 -1.51 27.75
N ASP A 534 -22.67 -0.27 27.56
CA ASP A 534 -22.07 0.66 26.57
C ASP A 534 -20.65 1.05 27.05
N LEU A 535 -19.64 0.73 26.23
CA LEU A 535 -18.21 0.94 26.54
C LEU A 535 -17.63 2.19 25.83
N THR A 536 -18.48 3.18 25.59
CA THR A 536 -18.13 4.46 24.94
C THR A 536 -18.47 5.63 25.84
N THR A 537 -18.20 6.86 25.41
CA THR A 537 -18.68 8.03 26.12
C THR A 537 -20.21 8.20 26.03
N ASN A 538 -20.81 7.60 25.02
CA ASN A 538 -22.22 7.72 24.66
C ASN A 538 -22.69 9.18 24.52
N ASP A 539 -21.87 10.06 23.94
CA ASP A 539 -22.17 11.46 23.72
C ASP A 539 -23.25 11.65 22.66
N THR A 540 -24.51 11.79 23.09
CA THR A 540 -25.66 11.91 22.20
C THR A 540 -25.61 13.14 21.31
N THR A 541 -24.82 14.17 21.63
CA THR A 541 -24.65 15.36 20.78
C THR A 541 -23.88 15.06 19.49
N LYS A 542 -23.21 13.90 19.39
CA LYS A 542 -22.39 13.45 18.26
C LYS A 542 -23.00 12.25 17.52
N GLN A 543 -24.23 11.88 17.86
CA GLN A 543 -24.93 10.71 17.32
C GLN A 543 -26.02 11.07 16.29
N GLY A 544 -26.23 12.35 16.02
CA GLY A 544 -27.21 12.82 15.05
C GLY A 544 -26.83 12.47 13.59
N PRO A 545 -27.76 12.71 12.64
CA PRO A 545 -27.51 12.44 11.22
C PRO A 545 -26.39 13.32 10.68
N SER A 546 -25.49 12.72 9.93
CA SER A 546 -24.37 13.39 9.25
C SER A 546 -24.80 14.06 7.96
N GLY A 547 -24.02 15.08 7.52
CA GLY A 547 -24.25 15.86 6.33
C GLY A 547 -25.24 17.01 6.54
N GLY A 548 -25.30 17.89 5.54
CA GLY A 548 -26.09 19.11 5.60
C GLY A 548 -25.20 20.36 5.69
N PRO A 549 -25.85 21.54 5.73
CA PRO A 549 -27.30 21.79 5.74
C PRO A 549 -28.01 21.46 4.42
N ILE A 550 -27.28 21.20 3.32
CA ILE A 550 -27.89 20.95 1.99
C ILE A 550 -28.03 19.43 1.75
N THR A 551 -26.93 18.73 1.54
CA THR A 551 -26.92 17.29 1.24
C THR A 551 -26.54 16.47 2.46
N LYS A 552 -27.35 15.45 2.80
CA LYS A 552 -27.06 14.50 3.87
C LYS A 552 -26.01 13.46 3.47
N ASP A 553 -25.24 12.96 4.45
CA ASP A 553 -24.26 11.89 4.32
C ASP A 553 -24.42 10.89 5.48
N ASN A 554 -25.31 9.95 5.34
CA ASN A 554 -25.58 8.90 6.34
C ASN A 554 -25.24 7.53 5.73
N THR A 555 -23.94 7.19 5.72
CA THR A 555 -23.41 5.95 5.15
C THR A 555 -22.81 5.01 6.21
N ALA A 556 -23.05 5.27 7.50
CA ALA A 556 -22.48 4.60 8.64
C ALA A 556 -20.96 4.81 8.86
N VAL A 557 -20.29 5.56 7.99
CA VAL A 557 -18.86 5.95 8.17
C VAL A 557 -18.72 6.99 9.29
N GLU A 558 -19.76 7.78 9.51
CA GLU A 558 -19.86 8.84 10.51
C GLU A 558 -20.42 8.35 11.86
N TYR A 559 -20.75 7.07 11.96
CA TYR A 559 -21.22 6.49 13.22
C TYR A 559 -20.15 6.60 14.28
N TYR A 560 -20.50 7.17 15.42
CA TYR A 560 -19.57 7.56 16.47
C TYR A 560 -20.01 7.04 17.83
N CYS A 561 -19.14 7.11 18.82
CA CYS A 561 -19.28 6.43 20.10
C CYS A 561 -19.45 4.92 19.88
N THR A 562 -18.49 4.32 19.18
CA THR A 562 -18.45 2.89 18.83
C THR A 562 -17.14 2.26 19.29
N ILE A 563 -17.13 0.96 19.55
CA ILE A 563 -15.88 0.22 19.76
C ILE A 563 -15.19 0.07 18.41
N PHE A 564 -13.96 0.57 18.29
CA PHE A 564 -13.21 0.61 17.04
C PHE A 564 -12.03 -0.37 17.01
N ALA A 565 -11.52 -0.72 18.18
CA ALA A 565 -10.46 -1.72 18.35
C ALA A 565 -10.82 -2.66 19.50
N ALA A 566 -10.46 -3.94 19.37
CA ALA A 566 -10.65 -4.93 20.42
C ALA A 566 -9.59 -6.04 20.29
N ALA A 567 -9.25 -6.67 21.41
CA ALA A 567 -8.32 -7.76 21.47
C ALA A 567 -8.66 -8.73 22.61
N GLU A 568 -8.41 -10.03 22.40
CA GLU A 568 -8.38 -11.05 23.45
C GLU A 568 -6.92 -11.32 23.81
N SER A 569 -6.63 -11.50 25.10
CA SER A 569 -5.24 -11.85 25.52
C SER A 569 -4.82 -13.16 24.87
N ALA A 570 -3.57 -13.21 24.37
CA ALA A 570 -3.01 -14.45 23.84
C ALA A 570 -2.70 -15.50 24.93
N LEU A 571 -2.65 -15.09 26.21
CA LEU A 571 -2.21 -15.92 27.34
C LEU A 571 -3.36 -16.29 28.30
N ASP A 572 -4.49 -15.52 28.27
CA ASP A 572 -5.61 -15.78 29.18
C ASP A 572 -6.94 -15.48 28.47
N GLU A 573 -7.75 -16.51 28.34
CA GLU A 573 -9.08 -16.45 27.67
C GLU A 573 -10.10 -15.56 28.36
N ASN A 574 -9.88 -15.20 29.62
CA ASN A 574 -10.79 -14.35 30.40
C ASN A 574 -10.54 -12.86 30.16
N ILE A 575 -9.41 -12.49 29.52
CA ILE A 575 -9.03 -11.12 29.34
C ILE A 575 -9.44 -10.61 27.95
N LEU A 576 -10.37 -9.67 27.94
CA LEU A 576 -10.85 -8.97 26.75
C LEU A 576 -10.59 -7.47 26.89
N TRP A 577 -10.13 -6.83 25.81
CA TRP A 577 -9.88 -5.40 25.74
C TRP A 577 -10.73 -4.76 24.65
N THR A 578 -11.19 -3.53 24.91
CA THR A 578 -11.88 -2.71 23.93
C THR A 578 -11.35 -1.28 23.94
N GLY A 579 -11.32 -0.66 22.74
CA GLY A 579 -10.99 0.73 22.55
C GLY A 579 -12.00 1.41 21.63
N SER A 580 -12.55 2.55 22.03
CA SER A 580 -13.58 3.25 21.28
C SER A 580 -13.01 4.34 20.36
N ASP A 581 -13.82 4.78 19.39
CA ASP A 581 -13.49 5.90 18.49
C ASP A 581 -13.57 7.27 19.18
N ASP A 582 -14.14 7.32 20.37
CA ASP A 582 -14.28 8.52 21.21
C ASP A 582 -13.36 8.54 22.44
N GLY A 583 -12.41 7.57 22.53
CA GLY A 583 -11.23 7.61 23.41
C GLY A 583 -11.33 6.80 24.68
N LYS A 584 -12.32 5.92 24.85
CA LYS A 584 -12.41 5.03 26.01
C LYS A 584 -11.65 3.73 25.78
N VAL A 585 -11.04 3.22 26.85
CA VAL A 585 -10.38 1.91 26.91
C VAL A 585 -10.94 1.13 28.09
N HIS A 586 -11.45 -0.07 27.81
CA HIS A 586 -11.98 -0.95 28.85
C HIS A 586 -11.33 -2.33 28.81
N ILE A 587 -11.29 -2.97 29.95
CA ILE A 587 -10.85 -4.36 30.13
C ILE A 587 -11.93 -5.17 30.85
N SER A 588 -12.09 -6.40 30.42
CA SER A 588 -12.74 -7.46 31.22
C SER A 588 -11.67 -8.49 31.60
N ARG A 589 -11.74 -8.99 32.84
CA ARG A 589 -10.85 -10.04 33.38
C ARG A 589 -11.61 -11.34 33.70
N ASP A 590 -12.87 -11.43 33.27
CA ASP A 590 -13.79 -12.52 33.56
C ASP A 590 -14.67 -12.88 32.34
N ALA A 591 -14.06 -12.88 31.15
CA ALA A 591 -14.66 -13.24 29.87
C ALA A 591 -15.93 -12.42 29.51
N GLY A 592 -15.95 -11.13 29.92
CA GLY A 592 -17.00 -10.18 29.61
C GLY A 592 -18.10 -10.02 30.68
N ALA A 593 -17.98 -10.67 31.84
CA ALA A 593 -18.98 -10.53 32.91
C ALA A 593 -18.93 -9.15 33.58
N ASN A 594 -17.74 -8.56 33.75
CA ASN A 594 -17.52 -7.21 34.28
C ASN A 594 -16.51 -6.46 33.42
N TRP A 595 -16.61 -5.12 33.40
CA TRP A 595 -15.76 -4.24 32.58
C TRP A 595 -15.29 -3.04 33.39
N ASP A 596 -13.99 -2.82 33.42
CA ASP A 596 -13.33 -1.68 34.07
C ASP A 596 -12.87 -0.65 33.03
N ASP A 597 -13.12 0.65 33.29
CA ASP A 597 -12.56 1.76 32.51
C ASP A 597 -11.08 1.95 32.91
N VAL A 598 -10.18 1.65 32.01
CA VAL A 598 -8.73 1.75 32.18
C VAL A 598 -8.11 2.73 31.18
N THR A 599 -8.87 3.71 30.74
CA THR A 599 -8.45 4.72 29.78
C THR A 599 -7.12 5.38 30.20
N PRO A 600 -6.09 5.45 29.35
CA PRO A 600 -4.80 6.05 29.71
C PRO A 600 -4.94 7.48 30.23
N MET A 601 -4.41 7.75 31.42
CA MET A 601 -4.38 9.11 31.96
C MET A 601 -3.56 10.02 31.03
N GLY A 602 -4.14 11.12 30.59
CA GLY A 602 -3.51 12.10 29.68
C GLY A 602 -3.63 11.77 28.19
N ILE A 603 -4.37 10.73 27.81
CA ILE A 603 -4.83 10.61 26.43
C ILE A 603 -5.75 11.81 26.12
N LYS A 604 -5.55 12.43 24.96
CA LYS A 604 -6.39 13.57 24.58
C LYS A 604 -7.83 13.10 24.35
N GLU A 605 -8.77 13.87 24.83
CA GLU A 605 -10.20 13.63 24.65
C GLU A 605 -10.55 13.38 23.18
N PHE A 606 -11.45 12.46 22.91
CA PHE A 606 -11.86 12.02 21.58
C PHE A 606 -10.73 11.47 20.69
N SER A 607 -9.69 10.89 21.29
CA SER A 607 -8.70 10.12 20.55
C SER A 607 -9.32 8.81 20.09
N GLN A 608 -9.38 8.57 18.78
CA GLN A 608 -9.82 7.26 18.26
C GLN A 608 -8.77 6.19 18.61
N ILE A 609 -9.17 5.17 19.36
CA ILE A 609 -8.33 3.98 19.60
C ILE A 609 -8.37 3.13 18.33
N ASN A 610 -7.34 3.27 17.53
CA ASN A 610 -7.34 2.72 16.16
C ASN A 610 -6.90 1.26 16.10
N SER A 611 -6.02 0.85 17.01
CA SER A 611 -5.49 -0.50 17.11
C SER A 611 -5.12 -0.86 18.53
N MET A 612 -5.36 -2.10 18.89
CA MET A 612 -4.92 -2.72 20.14
C MET A 612 -4.21 -4.03 19.82
N GLU A 613 -3.15 -4.34 20.58
CA GLU A 613 -2.38 -5.58 20.45
C GLU A 613 -1.99 -6.07 21.83
N THR A 614 -2.43 -7.26 22.21
CA THR A 614 -2.05 -7.87 23.49
C THR A 614 -0.59 -8.33 23.45
N ASP A 615 0.09 -8.18 24.59
CA ASP A 615 1.47 -8.63 24.71
C ASP A 615 1.51 -10.16 24.81
N PRO A 616 2.14 -10.88 23.86
CA PRO A 616 2.19 -12.35 23.88
C PRO A 616 3.12 -12.91 24.95
N PHE A 617 3.86 -12.07 25.69
CA PHE A 617 4.80 -12.45 26.74
C PHE A 617 4.29 -12.05 28.14
N ASN A 618 3.21 -11.22 28.21
CA ASN A 618 2.65 -10.76 29.47
C ASN A 618 1.11 -10.70 29.39
N ALA A 619 0.40 -11.49 30.19
CA ALA A 619 -1.05 -11.58 30.17
C ALA A 619 -1.76 -10.22 30.44
N GLY A 620 -1.17 -9.37 31.28
CA GLY A 620 -1.68 -8.01 31.57
C GLY A 620 -1.18 -6.95 30.61
N GLY A 621 -0.38 -7.33 29.61
CA GLY A 621 0.26 -6.43 28.66
C GLY A 621 -0.65 -6.05 27.48
N ILE A 622 -0.67 -4.74 27.13
CA ILE A 622 -1.43 -4.25 25.99
C ILE A 622 -0.71 -3.06 25.36
N TYR A 623 -0.56 -3.10 24.04
CA TYR A 623 -0.12 -1.99 23.21
C TYR A 623 -1.31 -1.32 22.56
N LEU A 624 -1.28 0.01 22.43
CA LEU A 624 -2.36 0.80 21.91
C LEU A 624 -1.84 1.84 20.92
N ALA A 625 -2.48 1.93 19.75
CA ALA A 625 -2.29 3.03 18.80
C ALA A 625 -3.55 3.87 18.72
N ALA A 626 -3.42 5.18 19.00
CA ALA A 626 -4.52 6.13 18.89
C ALA A 626 -4.23 7.19 17.83
N THR A 627 -5.29 7.84 17.35
CA THR A 627 -5.18 8.88 16.31
C THR A 627 -6.20 9.99 16.53
N ARG A 628 -5.83 11.22 16.14
CA ARG A 628 -6.68 12.42 16.24
C ARG A 628 -6.71 13.25 14.96
N TYR A 629 -6.28 12.68 13.81
CA TYR A 629 -6.18 13.45 12.57
C TYR A 629 -7.52 14.10 12.16
N LYS A 630 -8.67 13.46 12.47
CA LYS A 630 -10.01 14.02 12.23
C LYS A 630 -10.37 15.21 13.14
N TRP A 631 -9.47 15.57 14.06
CA TRP A 631 -9.50 16.79 14.86
C TRP A 631 -8.41 17.78 14.46
N GLY A 632 -7.72 17.51 13.34
CA GLY A 632 -6.59 18.31 12.83
C GLY A 632 -5.31 18.18 13.65
N ASP A 633 -5.19 17.12 14.46
CA ASP A 633 -4.01 16.77 15.25
C ASP A 633 -3.34 15.53 14.61
N PHE A 634 -2.16 15.73 14.02
CA PHE A 634 -1.44 14.72 13.26
C PHE A 634 -0.28 14.07 14.04
N GLU A 635 -0.19 14.30 15.35
CA GLU A 635 0.84 13.65 16.18
C GLU A 635 0.64 12.14 16.29
N PRO A 636 1.74 11.37 16.42
CA PRO A 636 1.68 9.95 16.77
C PRO A 636 1.28 9.77 18.23
N TYR A 637 0.49 8.73 18.50
CA TYR A 637 0.08 8.35 19.85
C TYR A 637 0.18 6.83 19.99
N LEU A 638 1.22 6.36 20.69
CA LEU A 638 1.38 4.95 21.09
C LEU A 638 1.49 4.86 22.60
N TYR A 639 0.81 3.88 23.18
CA TYR A 639 0.83 3.62 24.61
C TYR A 639 1.04 2.14 24.90
N TYR A 640 1.64 1.83 26.03
CA TYR A 640 1.81 0.49 26.57
C TYR A 640 1.42 0.45 28.05
N SER A 641 0.67 -0.56 28.44
CA SER A 641 0.46 -0.97 29.82
C SER A 641 0.94 -2.40 29.99
N LYS A 642 1.56 -2.72 31.11
CA LYS A 642 2.00 -4.08 31.48
C LYS A 642 1.16 -4.73 32.57
N ASP A 643 0.20 -4.01 33.15
CA ASP A 643 -0.47 -4.28 34.40
C ASP A 643 -1.99 -4.09 34.30
N TYR A 644 -2.60 -4.66 33.25
CA TYR A 644 -4.06 -4.63 33.04
C TYR A 644 -4.64 -3.22 32.89
N GLY A 645 -3.85 -2.24 32.44
CA GLY A 645 -4.28 -0.87 32.29
C GLY A 645 -4.21 0.00 33.52
N GLU A 646 -3.63 -0.49 34.63
CA GLU A 646 -3.47 0.29 35.86
C GLU A 646 -2.50 1.46 35.65
N ASN A 647 -1.41 1.21 34.90
CA ASN A 647 -0.41 2.21 34.55
C ASN A 647 -0.12 2.21 33.04
N TRP A 648 -0.04 3.39 32.46
CA TRP A 648 0.23 3.58 31.03
C TRP A 648 1.51 4.38 30.80
N LYS A 649 2.30 3.95 29.82
CA LYS A 649 3.48 4.66 29.32
C LYS A 649 3.24 5.05 27.87
N ARG A 650 3.51 6.32 27.51
CA ARG A 650 3.57 6.76 26.11
C ARG A 650 4.90 6.29 25.51
N ILE A 651 4.85 5.64 24.33
CA ILE A 651 5.97 4.94 23.70
C ILE A 651 6.19 5.34 22.24
N ASP A 652 5.96 6.58 21.85
CA ASP A 652 6.07 7.06 20.46
C ASP A 652 7.36 7.86 20.16
N GLN A 653 8.39 7.74 21.00
CA GLN A 653 9.67 8.43 20.83
C GLN A 653 10.39 7.95 19.56
N GLY A 654 10.79 8.89 18.68
CA GLY A 654 11.46 8.60 17.40
C GLY A 654 10.52 8.60 16.19
N ILE A 655 9.19 8.54 16.39
CA ILE A 655 8.22 8.73 15.28
C ILE A 655 8.10 10.23 14.96
N ASN A 656 8.10 10.54 13.65
CA ASN A 656 7.92 11.92 13.20
C ASN A 656 6.58 12.49 13.67
N ARG A 657 6.56 13.70 14.20
CA ARG A 657 5.38 14.35 14.79
C ARG A 657 4.24 14.67 13.81
N GLU A 658 4.47 14.55 12.50
CA GLU A 658 3.44 14.68 11.48
C GLU A 658 2.96 13.35 10.91
N HIS A 659 3.44 12.21 11.45
CA HIS A 659 3.09 10.85 11.04
C HIS A 659 2.20 10.20 12.10
N PHE A 660 0.92 10.55 12.13
CA PHE A 660 0.00 9.94 13.09
C PHE A 660 -0.07 8.42 12.92
N THR A 661 -0.18 7.73 14.05
CA THR A 661 -0.18 6.27 14.10
C THR A 661 -1.52 5.67 13.76
N ARG A 662 -1.53 4.56 13.02
CA ARG A 662 -2.72 3.80 12.65
C ARG A 662 -2.76 2.41 13.30
N VAL A 663 -1.61 1.77 13.47
CA VAL A 663 -1.52 0.39 13.96
C VAL A 663 -0.22 0.19 14.73
N ILE A 664 -0.29 -0.68 15.73
CA ILE A 664 0.87 -1.26 16.42
C ILE A 664 0.70 -2.77 16.45
N ARG A 665 1.81 -3.51 16.21
CA ARG A 665 1.88 -4.97 16.33
C ARG A 665 3.18 -5.37 17.01
N CYS A 666 3.11 -6.38 17.86
CA CYS A 666 4.30 -7.04 18.42
C CYS A 666 4.59 -8.34 17.66
N ASP A 667 5.85 -8.71 17.61
CA ASP A 667 6.25 -10.02 17.10
C ASP A 667 5.99 -11.09 18.18
N PRO A 668 5.17 -12.13 17.91
CA PRO A 668 4.86 -13.15 18.90
C PRO A 668 6.02 -14.12 19.17
N ASN A 669 7.12 -14.05 18.41
CA ASN A 669 8.29 -14.91 18.53
C ASN A 669 9.50 -14.20 19.12
N HIS A 670 9.45 -12.86 19.27
CA HIS A 670 10.58 -12.08 19.77
C HIS A 670 10.11 -10.90 20.64
N GLU A 671 10.34 -11.03 21.95
CA GLU A 671 9.98 -10.02 22.93
C GLU A 671 10.66 -8.68 22.63
N GLY A 672 9.91 -7.59 22.73
CA GLY A 672 10.41 -6.22 22.50
C GLY A 672 10.49 -5.79 21.03
N LEU A 673 10.24 -6.67 20.07
CA LEU A 673 10.19 -6.33 18.65
C LEU A 673 8.78 -5.87 18.25
N LEU A 674 8.67 -4.59 17.90
CA LEU A 674 7.40 -3.94 17.59
C LEU A 674 7.44 -3.26 16.23
N PHE A 675 6.27 -3.21 15.58
CA PHE A 675 6.05 -2.52 14.31
C PHE A 675 4.91 -1.51 14.47
N ALA A 676 5.11 -0.28 13.97
CA ALA A 676 4.09 0.76 13.98
C ALA A 676 3.83 1.30 12.56
N GLY A 677 2.60 1.11 12.08
CA GLY A 677 2.11 1.69 10.83
C GLY A 677 1.59 3.10 11.05
N THR A 678 1.98 4.02 10.18
CA THR A 678 1.60 5.43 10.24
C THR A 678 0.95 5.88 8.92
N GLU A 679 0.47 7.12 8.89
CA GLU A 679 -0.01 7.76 7.65
C GLU A 679 1.09 7.85 6.57
N ASN A 680 2.35 7.84 6.95
CA ASN A 680 3.47 8.04 6.03
C ASN A 680 4.56 6.98 6.19
N GLY A 681 4.14 5.70 6.17
CA GLY A 681 5.04 4.55 6.20
C GLY A 681 5.15 3.84 7.54
N LEU A 682 6.18 3.03 7.68
CA LEU A 682 6.38 2.05 8.74
C LEU A 682 7.56 2.39 9.64
N TYR A 683 7.41 2.08 10.93
CA TYR A 683 8.45 2.21 11.96
C TYR A 683 8.67 0.88 12.68
N LEU A 684 9.89 0.69 13.18
CA LEU A 684 10.37 -0.47 13.91
C LEU A 684 10.90 -0.02 15.28
N SER A 685 10.60 -0.78 16.32
CA SER A 685 11.28 -0.72 17.61
C SER A 685 11.81 -2.11 17.96
N VAL A 686 13.01 -2.15 18.54
CA VAL A 686 13.64 -3.38 19.04
C VAL A 686 13.84 -3.35 20.55
N ASP A 687 13.26 -2.37 21.22
CA ASP A 687 13.43 -2.11 22.66
C ASP A 687 12.07 -1.88 23.38
N ALA A 688 11.06 -2.65 22.98
CA ALA A 688 9.70 -2.59 23.52
C ALA A 688 9.06 -1.18 23.41
N GLY A 689 9.33 -0.46 22.31
CA GLY A 689 8.74 0.84 22.03
C GLY A 689 9.42 2.03 22.71
N GLN A 690 10.59 1.84 23.34
CA GLN A 690 11.29 2.97 23.94
C GLN A 690 11.83 3.91 22.88
N ASN A 691 12.31 3.37 21.76
CA ASN A 691 12.75 4.14 20.58
C ASN A 691 12.22 3.52 19.30
N TRP A 692 11.88 4.38 18.35
CA TRP A 692 11.40 3.99 17.03
C TRP A 692 12.32 4.52 15.93
N GLN A 693 12.63 3.67 14.96
CA GLN A 693 13.32 4.04 13.74
C GLN A 693 12.45 3.77 12.51
N ARG A 694 12.70 4.50 11.42
CA ARG A 694 12.00 4.27 10.16
C ARG A 694 12.39 2.91 9.57
N PHE A 695 11.38 2.13 9.16
CA PHE A 695 11.54 0.78 8.61
C PHE A 695 10.88 0.68 7.23
N GLN A 696 11.41 1.42 6.28
CA GLN A 696 10.78 1.60 4.96
C GLN A 696 11.39 0.70 3.88
N MET A 697 12.72 0.63 3.78
CA MET A 697 13.44 -0.07 2.71
C MET A 697 12.82 0.23 1.33
N ASN A 698 12.38 -0.81 0.59
CA ASN A 698 11.69 -0.66 -0.71
C ASN A 698 10.15 -0.57 -0.60
N LEU A 699 9.58 -0.53 0.60
CA LEU A 699 8.15 -0.28 0.79
C LEU A 699 7.81 1.16 0.35
N PRO A 700 6.80 1.39 -0.50
CA PRO A 700 6.45 2.74 -0.92
C PRO A 700 5.96 3.61 0.23
N LEU A 701 6.08 4.94 0.08
CA LEU A 701 5.48 5.90 0.99
C LEU A 701 3.96 5.90 0.81
N THR A 702 3.26 5.24 1.72
CA THR A 702 1.81 5.07 1.69
C THR A 702 1.29 4.92 3.12
N PRO A 703 0.04 5.25 3.41
CA PRO A 703 -0.53 4.94 4.71
C PRO A 703 -0.54 3.43 4.97
N ILE A 704 0.05 3.02 6.09
CA ILE A 704 0.01 1.63 6.59
C ILE A 704 -1.18 1.52 7.53
N THR A 705 -2.23 0.90 7.07
CA THR A 705 -3.52 0.87 7.78
C THR A 705 -3.62 -0.25 8.80
N ASP A 706 -2.99 -1.38 8.49
CA ASP A 706 -2.91 -2.53 9.39
C ASP A 706 -1.69 -3.40 9.10
N LEU A 707 -1.29 -4.20 10.09
CA LEU A 707 -0.16 -5.11 10.03
C LEU A 707 -0.55 -6.48 10.59
N ALA A 708 0.10 -7.53 10.13
CA ALA A 708 0.01 -8.85 10.73
C ALA A 708 1.37 -9.54 10.69
N VAL A 709 1.72 -10.23 11.80
CA VAL A 709 2.88 -11.12 11.86
C VAL A 709 2.37 -12.57 11.77
N LYS A 710 2.86 -13.33 10.79
CA LYS A 710 2.48 -14.72 10.57
C LYS A 710 3.67 -15.54 10.10
N ASP A 711 4.04 -16.60 10.84
CA ASP A 711 5.11 -17.53 10.47
C ASP A 711 6.43 -16.80 10.09
N ARG A 712 6.82 -15.79 10.90
CA ARG A 712 7.97 -14.88 10.66
C ARG A 712 7.87 -14.07 9.35
N HIS A 713 6.68 -13.88 8.81
CA HIS A 713 6.40 -12.87 7.79
C HIS A 713 5.78 -11.64 8.43
N LEU A 714 6.13 -10.44 7.93
CA LEU A 714 5.40 -9.22 8.24
C LEU A 714 4.56 -8.84 7.01
N ILE A 715 3.26 -8.70 7.23
CA ILE A 715 2.27 -8.37 6.18
C ILE A 715 1.77 -6.96 6.46
N ALA A 716 1.80 -6.09 5.44
CA ALA A 716 1.29 -4.73 5.51
C ALA A 716 0.08 -4.55 4.60
N ALA A 717 -1.04 -4.13 5.19
CA ALA A 717 -2.17 -3.57 4.46
C ALA A 717 -1.94 -2.08 4.25
N THR A 718 -2.17 -1.59 3.03
CA THR A 718 -1.91 -0.20 2.67
C THR A 718 -3.16 0.48 2.12
N GLN A 719 -3.25 1.78 2.31
CA GLN A 719 -4.29 2.57 1.68
C GLN A 719 -3.79 3.10 0.33
N GLY A 720 -3.85 2.23 -0.71
CA GLY A 720 -3.56 2.63 -2.09
C GLY A 720 -2.36 1.94 -2.76
N ARG A 721 -1.77 0.91 -2.12
CA ARG A 721 -0.68 0.10 -2.72
C ARG A 721 -0.89 -1.42 -2.54
N GLY A 722 -2.11 -1.86 -2.19
CA GLY A 722 -2.44 -3.27 -1.97
C GLY A 722 -1.76 -3.85 -0.73
N PHE A 723 -1.50 -5.16 -0.76
CA PHE A 723 -0.75 -5.87 0.30
C PHE A 723 0.72 -6.02 -0.06
N TRP A 724 1.57 -5.90 0.97
CA TRP A 724 3.01 -6.12 0.88
C TRP A 724 3.44 -7.13 1.94
N ILE A 725 4.46 -7.93 1.62
CA ILE A 725 5.01 -8.95 2.54
C ILE A 725 6.52 -8.79 2.63
N LEU A 726 7.03 -8.81 3.85
CA LEU A 726 8.41 -9.09 4.18
C LEU A 726 8.50 -10.56 4.57
N ASP A 727 9.19 -11.38 3.77
CA ASP A 727 9.08 -12.84 3.86
C ASP A 727 9.81 -13.48 5.04
N ASP A 728 10.77 -12.78 5.64
CA ASP A 728 11.59 -13.35 6.72
C ASP A 728 12.02 -12.28 7.72
N LEU A 729 11.54 -12.40 8.96
CA LEU A 729 11.91 -11.56 10.09
C LEU A 729 13.11 -12.10 10.89
N SER A 730 13.60 -13.32 10.59
CA SER A 730 14.68 -13.96 11.36
C SER A 730 15.93 -13.10 11.49
N PRO A 731 16.38 -12.35 10.46
CA PRO A 731 17.52 -11.45 10.62
C PRO A 731 17.31 -10.35 11.68
N LEU A 732 16.07 -9.85 11.85
CA LEU A 732 15.78 -8.84 12.88
C LEU A 732 15.96 -9.38 14.29
N TYR A 733 15.70 -10.67 14.53
CA TYR A 733 15.84 -11.30 15.85
C TYR A 733 17.30 -11.30 16.31
N GLU A 734 18.24 -11.49 15.38
CA GLU A 734 19.66 -11.43 15.67
C GLU A 734 20.15 -9.98 15.78
N MET A 735 19.65 -9.09 14.94
CA MET A 735 20.03 -7.67 14.92
C MET A 735 19.56 -6.90 16.16
N SER A 736 18.45 -7.30 16.79
CA SER A 736 17.85 -6.60 17.94
C SER A 736 18.74 -6.62 19.21
N ASN A 737 19.73 -7.49 19.27
CA ASN A 737 20.62 -7.67 20.43
C ASN A 737 21.93 -6.87 20.34
N GLY A 738 21.94 -5.72 19.68
CA GLY A 738 23.15 -4.87 19.59
C GLY A 738 24.16 -5.39 18.57
N PHE A 739 23.72 -5.80 17.43
CA PHE A 739 24.47 -6.41 16.34
C PHE A 739 25.56 -5.48 15.80
N LYS A 740 26.83 -5.90 15.90
CA LYS A 740 27.99 -5.25 15.25
C LYS A 740 28.98 -6.32 14.81
N THR A 741 29.23 -6.42 13.52
CA THR A 741 30.12 -7.43 12.95
C THR A 741 30.64 -7.03 11.59
N GLU A 742 31.83 -7.49 11.21
CA GLU A 742 32.40 -7.32 9.87
C GLU A 742 31.75 -8.26 8.84
N ALA A 743 31.33 -9.45 9.28
CA ALA A 743 30.63 -10.41 8.44
C ALA A 743 29.71 -11.30 9.30
N HIS A 744 28.55 -11.68 8.74
CA HIS A 744 27.60 -12.54 9.44
C HIS A 744 26.75 -13.34 8.45
N LEU A 745 26.40 -14.55 8.84
CA LEU A 745 25.44 -15.41 8.17
C LEU A 745 24.24 -15.59 9.09
N PHE A 746 23.10 -14.98 8.73
CA PHE A 746 21.88 -15.08 9.54
C PHE A 746 21.27 -16.48 9.47
N GLN A 747 20.58 -16.89 10.56
CA GLN A 747 19.85 -18.14 10.64
C GLN A 747 18.75 -18.19 9.57
N PRO A 748 18.81 -19.11 8.58
CA PRO A 748 17.78 -19.21 7.58
C PRO A 748 16.48 -19.80 8.15
N LYS A 749 15.37 -19.36 7.60
CA LYS A 749 14.04 -19.91 7.88
C LYS A 749 13.88 -21.28 7.19
N PRO A 750 13.09 -22.23 7.76
CA PRO A 750 12.72 -23.45 7.04
C PRO A 750 12.12 -23.16 5.67
N SER A 751 12.53 -23.90 4.66
CA SER A 751 12.17 -23.67 3.25
C SER A 751 11.33 -24.81 2.71
N TYR A 752 10.20 -24.46 2.05
CA TYR A 752 9.31 -25.47 1.50
C TYR A 752 9.78 -25.90 0.10
N LEU A 753 9.88 -27.22 -0.10
CA LEU A 753 10.13 -27.83 -1.40
C LEU A 753 8.82 -27.80 -2.22
N MET A 754 8.57 -26.69 -2.89
CA MET A 754 7.39 -26.48 -3.73
C MET A 754 7.77 -26.59 -5.21
N GLN A 755 6.88 -27.19 -6.02
CA GLN A 755 6.95 -27.07 -7.47
C GLN A 755 6.38 -25.71 -7.90
N ALA A 756 7.13 -24.66 -7.67
CA ALA A 756 6.77 -23.31 -8.00
C ALA A 756 7.84 -22.65 -8.87
N SER A 757 7.48 -21.54 -9.50
CA SER A 757 8.40 -20.72 -10.27
C SER A 757 8.46 -19.29 -9.69
N TYR A 758 9.52 -18.57 -10.03
CA TYR A 758 9.68 -17.16 -9.71
C TYR A 758 9.81 -16.34 -10.98
N GLY A 759 8.81 -15.50 -11.24
CA GLY A 759 8.74 -14.67 -12.45
C GLY A 759 9.48 -13.34 -12.34
N GLY A 760 9.98 -13.01 -11.14
CA GLY A 760 10.58 -11.70 -10.85
C GLY A 760 9.55 -10.60 -10.62
N LYS A 761 9.96 -9.35 -10.89
CA LYS A 761 9.10 -8.16 -10.74
C LYS A 761 8.26 -7.96 -12.00
N SER A 762 6.99 -7.60 -11.84
CA SER A 762 6.05 -7.30 -12.92
C SER A 762 5.39 -5.94 -12.71
N LYS A 763 4.97 -5.31 -13.80
CA LYS A 763 4.20 -4.06 -13.75
C LYS A 763 2.70 -4.30 -13.60
N THR A 764 2.22 -5.51 -13.84
CA THR A 764 0.78 -5.85 -13.92
C THR A 764 0.38 -7.07 -13.11
N LYS A 765 1.32 -7.64 -12.33
CA LYS A 765 1.08 -8.85 -11.54
C LYS A 765 1.84 -8.76 -10.21
N GLY A 766 1.32 -9.42 -9.18
CA GLY A 766 1.97 -9.54 -7.89
C GLY A 766 3.26 -10.35 -7.96
N GLU A 767 4.23 -9.96 -7.16
CA GLU A 767 5.52 -10.65 -7.04
C GLU A 767 5.36 -11.91 -6.20
N ASN A 768 5.77 -13.05 -6.74
CA ASN A 768 5.75 -14.31 -6.01
C ASN A 768 6.91 -14.42 -5.04
N HIS A 769 6.78 -15.32 -4.05
CA HIS A 769 7.88 -15.71 -3.15
C HIS A 769 9.03 -16.28 -3.97
N PRO A 770 10.30 -15.91 -3.68
CA PRO A 770 11.45 -16.57 -4.29
C PRO A 770 11.39 -18.07 -4.00
N ASN A 771 11.35 -18.89 -5.04
CA ASN A 771 11.24 -20.33 -4.86
C ASN A 771 12.61 -20.94 -4.52
N GLY A 772 12.90 -21.13 -3.23
CA GLY A 772 14.16 -21.64 -2.73
C GLY A 772 14.39 -21.29 -1.27
N ALA A 773 15.56 -21.71 -0.76
CA ALA A 773 16.03 -21.33 0.57
C ALA A 773 16.62 -19.91 0.51
N ILE A 774 16.06 -19.02 1.33
CA ILE A 774 16.52 -17.64 1.47
C ILE A 774 17.67 -17.62 2.48
N ILE A 775 18.83 -17.20 2.04
CA ILE A 775 20.05 -17.07 2.85
C ILE A 775 20.37 -15.58 2.96
N ASN A 776 20.14 -15.01 4.13
CA ASN A 776 20.50 -13.64 4.44
C ASN A 776 21.90 -13.60 5.02
N TYR A 777 22.73 -12.65 4.58
CA TYR A 777 24.08 -12.44 5.09
C TYR A 777 24.44 -10.96 5.11
N TYR A 778 25.45 -10.64 5.89
CA TYR A 778 26.03 -9.29 5.96
C TYR A 778 27.53 -9.35 5.73
N LEU A 779 28.04 -8.42 4.93
CA LEU A 779 29.48 -8.16 4.76
C LEU A 779 29.70 -6.64 4.86
N GLU A 780 30.50 -6.18 5.80
CA GLU A 780 30.82 -4.76 5.94
C GLU A 780 31.51 -4.23 4.68
N THR A 781 32.52 -4.96 4.23
CA THR A 781 33.26 -4.68 3.00
C THR A 781 33.46 -5.94 2.19
N VAL A 782 33.58 -5.79 0.86
CA VAL A 782 33.99 -6.87 -0.04
C VAL A 782 35.32 -6.47 -0.64
N ASP A 783 36.37 -7.19 -0.26
CA ASP A 783 37.71 -7.02 -0.81
C ASP A 783 37.84 -7.88 -2.06
N THR A 784 38.05 -7.25 -3.21
CA THR A 784 38.27 -7.94 -4.50
C THR A 784 39.60 -8.68 -4.58
N ALA A 785 40.53 -8.42 -3.65
CA ALA A 785 41.78 -9.14 -3.53
C ALA A 785 41.66 -10.45 -2.72
N VAL A 786 40.55 -10.66 -2.01
CA VAL A 786 40.26 -11.93 -1.35
C VAL A 786 39.83 -12.95 -2.40
N GLU A 787 40.60 -14.00 -2.57
CA GLU A 787 40.43 -15.02 -3.61
C GLU A 787 39.27 -16.00 -3.29
N ASN A 788 38.78 -16.08 -2.05
CA ASN A 788 37.83 -17.12 -1.65
C ASN A 788 36.58 -16.54 -0.96
N TYR A 789 35.53 -16.33 -1.76
CA TYR A 789 34.16 -16.14 -1.26
C TYR A 789 33.31 -17.30 -1.75
N SER A 790 32.74 -18.09 -0.81
CA SER A 790 31.85 -19.19 -1.21
C SER A 790 30.67 -19.38 -0.27
N LEU A 791 29.58 -19.91 -0.83
CA LEU A 791 28.41 -20.43 -0.14
C LEU A 791 28.29 -21.92 -0.46
N ASN A 792 28.50 -22.75 0.54
CA ASN A 792 28.47 -24.20 0.44
C ASN A 792 27.29 -24.77 1.21
N PHE A 793 26.55 -25.68 0.60
CA PHE A 793 25.40 -26.35 1.18
C PHE A 793 25.70 -27.82 1.36
N TYR A 794 25.51 -28.33 2.57
CA TYR A 794 25.79 -29.71 2.97
C TYR A 794 24.50 -30.36 3.47
N ASP A 795 24.37 -31.67 3.22
CA ASP A 795 23.34 -32.49 3.83
C ASP A 795 23.69 -32.86 5.29
N ASN A 796 22.80 -33.59 5.94
CA ASN A 796 23.01 -34.06 7.32
C ASN A 796 24.16 -35.10 7.49
N ASN A 797 24.70 -35.63 6.39
CA ASN A 797 25.85 -36.53 6.36
C ASN A 797 27.16 -35.79 6.02
N GLU A 798 27.14 -34.45 6.05
CA GLU A 798 28.27 -33.61 5.65
C GLU A 798 28.70 -33.73 4.18
N ASN A 799 27.88 -34.28 3.32
CA ASN A 799 28.15 -34.30 1.88
C ASN A 799 27.87 -32.91 1.26
N LEU A 800 28.81 -32.43 0.46
CA LEU A 800 28.63 -31.18 -0.27
C LEU A 800 27.57 -31.35 -1.39
N VAL A 801 26.41 -30.78 -1.20
CA VAL A 801 25.25 -30.83 -2.11
C VAL A 801 25.37 -29.78 -3.22
N ARG A 802 25.78 -28.58 -2.85
CA ARG A 802 25.91 -27.45 -3.77
C ARG A 802 26.96 -26.44 -3.27
N SER A 803 27.69 -25.85 -4.23
CA SER A 803 28.64 -24.78 -3.95
C SER A 803 28.47 -23.65 -4.95
N PHE A 804 28.59 -22.43 -4.44
CA PHE A 804 28.64 -21.20 -5.21
C PHE A 804 29.84 -20.39 -4.75
N SER A 805 30.66 -19.89 -5.70
CA SER A 805 31.86 -19.14 -5.38
C SER A 805 32.09 -17.94 -6.29
N SER A 806 32.89 -16.99 -5.84
CA SER A 806 33.23 -15.79 -6.59
C SER A 806 34.10 -16.07 -7.82
N ASP A 807 34.92 -17.12 -7.77
CA ASP A 807 35.85 -17.56 -8.80
C ASP A 807 35.24 -18.62 -9.75
N ALA A 808 34.02 -19.06 -9.50
CA ALA A 808 33.39 -20.10 -10.33
C ALA A 808 33.33 -19.69 -11.82
N LYS A 809 33.87 -20.56 -12.66
CA LYS A 809 33.91 -20.37 -14.13
C LYS A 809 32.52 -20.54 -14.75
N ASP A 810 31.69 -21.40 -14.18
CA ASP A 810 30.31 -21.59 -14.59
C ASP A 810 29.44 -20.49 -13.96
N LYS A 811 28.71 -19.77 -14.82
CA LYS A 811 27.79 -18.71 -14.39
C LYS A 811 26.70 -19.19 -13.43
N GLY A 812 26.26 -20.45 -13.55
CA GLY A 812 25.25 -21.06 -12.70
C GLY A 812 25.74 -21.34 -11.26
N ASN A 813 27.04 -21.32 -11.03
CA ASN A 813 27.69 -21.56 -9.74
C ASN A 813 28.38 -20.29 -9.22
N ARG A 814 28.25 -19.17 -9.94
CA ARG A 814 28.94 -17.94 -9.58
C ARG A 814 28.13 -17.14 -8.56
N TRP A 815 28.75 -16.84 -7.44
CA TRP A 815 28.23 -15.94 -6.42
C TRP A 815 29.13 -14.70 -6.38
N ILE A 816 28.49 -13.53 -6.54
CA ILE A 816 29.19 -12.25 -6.48
C ILE A 816 28.73 -11.57 -5.19
N PRO A 817 29.55 -11.62 -4.11
CA PRO A 817 29.19 -10.97 -2.85
C PRO A 817 29.16 -9.45 -3.03
N LYS A 818 28.38 -8.77 -2.20
CA LYS A 818 28.29 -7.32 -2.11
C LYS A 818 28.36 -6.91 -0.65
N SER A 819 28.85 -5.70 -0.38
CA SER A 819 28.82 -5.11 0.97
C SER A 819 27.39 -4.75 1.39
N GLY A 820 27.20 -4.65 2.70
CA GLY A 820 25.91 -4.47 3.36
C GLY A 820 25.16 -5.79 3.54
N GLY A 821 23.93 -5.70 4.05
CA GLY A 821 23.03 -6.84 4.14
C GLY A 821 22.62 -7.29 2.75
N GLN A 822 22.70 -8.59 2.50
CA GLN A 822 22.42 -9.19 1.21
C GLN A 822 21.57 -10.45 1.36
N ARG A 823 20.84 -10.79 0.30
CA ARG A 823 20.01 -11.99 0.19
C ARG A 823 20.48 -12.85 -0.97
N PHE A 824 20.75 -14.11 -0.70
CA PHE A 824 20.98 -15.16 -1.69
C PHE A 824 19.82 -16.16 -1.65
N VAL A 825 19.39 -16.66 -2.80
CA VAL A 825 18.34 -17.68 -2.88
C VAL A 825 18.92 -18.94 -3.52
N TRP A 826 19.01 -20.01 -2.74
CA TRP A 826 19.33 -21.33 -3.27
C TRP A 826 18.04 -22.01 -3.72
N ASN A 827 17.98 -22.41 -4.96
CA ASN A 827 16.82 -23.07 -5.56
C ASN A 827 16.61 -24.53 -5.12
N MET A 828 17.28 -24.94 -4.04
CA MET A 828 17.26 -26.30 -3.48
C MET A 828 17.57 -27.42 -4.48
N ARG A 829 18.37 -27.10 -5.51
CA ARG A 829 18.86 -28.10 -6.45
C ARG A 829 20.32 -28.40 -6.18
N GLU A 830 20.65 -29.67 -6.28
CA GLU A 830 22.00 -30.17 -6.21
C GLU A 830 22.86 -29.74 -7.39
N ALA A 831 24.13 -30.03 -7.31
CA ALA A 831 25.02 -29.81 -8.43
C ALA A 831 24.60 -30.65 -9.64
N GLY A 832 24.59 -30.03 -10.81
CA GLY A 832 24.34 -30.73 -12.05
C GLY A 832 25.56 -31.52 -12.56
N TYR A 833 25.40 -32.16 -13.67
CA TYR A 833 26.49 -32.86 -14.32
C TYR A 833 27.40 -31.92 -15.12
N LYS A 834 28.68 -32.31 -15.29
CA LYS A 834 29.67 -31.56 -16.07
C LYS A 834 29.27 -31.54 -17.56
N GLN A 835 29.25 -30.35 -18.13
CA GLN A 835 28.79 -30.17 -19.50
C GLN A 835 29.96 -30.14 -20.50
N ILE A 836 29.66 -30.50 -21.73
CA ILE A 836 30.59 -30.41 -22.86
C ILE A 836 30.57 -29.00 -23.42
N LYS A 837 31.74 -28.42 -23.65
CA LYS A 837 31.86 -27.09 -24.29
C LYS A 837 31.28 -27.09 -25.70
N GLY A 838 30.36 -26.17 -25.98
CA GLY A 838 29.73 -25.99 -27.28
C GLY A 838 28.60 -26.97 -27.59
N MET A 839 28.18 -27.80 -26.63
CA MET A 839 26.95 -28.62 -26.77
C MET A 839 25.71 -27.75 -26.75
N ILE A 840 24.84 -27.90 -27.74
CA ILE A 840 23.55 -27.24 -27.82
C ILE A 840 22.49 -28.28 -27.45
N LEU A 841 21.84 -28.07 -26.31
CA LEU A 841 20.75 -28.90 -25.85
C LEU A 841 19.48 -28.07 -25.81
N TRP A 842 18.42 -28.52 -26.42
CA TRP A 842 17.10 -27.92 -26.35
C TRP A 842 16.30 -28.52 -25.19
N ASN A 843 15.77 -27.64 -24.31
CA ASN A 843 14.87 -28.03 -23.23
C ASN A 843 15.38 -29.11 -22.28
N VAL A 844 16.66 -29.12 -22.00
CA VAL A 844 17.30 -30.05 -21.08
C VAL A 844 17.68 -29.34 -19.80
N LEU A 845 17.23 -29.84 -18.66
CA LEU A 845 17.62 -29.34 -17.33
C LEU A 845 19.10 -29.68 -17.12
N ARG A 846 19.91 -28.67 -16.86
CA ARG A 846 21.36 -28.78 -16.57
C ARG A 846 21.65 -28.80 -15.08
N GLN A 847 20.64 -28.67 -14.26
CA GLN A 847 20.72 -28.68 -12.81
C GLN A 847 20.55 -30.10 -12.31
N GLY A 848 21.08 -30.41 -11.11
CA GLY A 848 20.84 -31.66 -10.43
C GLY A 848 19.41 -31.82 -9.95
N PRO A 849 19.09 -32.97 -9.32
CA PRO A 849 17.80 -33.18 -8.68
C PRO A 849 17.53 -32.14 -7.61
N TYR A 850 16.32 -32.09 -7.11
CA TYR A 850 16.03 -31.35 -5.90
C TYR A 850 16.62 -32.07 -4.69
N ALA A 851 17.17 -31.29 -3.77
CA ALA A 851 17.57 -31.79 -2.46
C ALA A 851 16.35 -32.38 -1.73
N LEU A 852 16.56 -33.49 -1.05
CA LEU A 852 15.49 -34.16 -0.30
C LEU A 852 15.06 -33.31 0.92
N PRO A 853 13.82 -33.44 1.41
CA PRO A 853 13.47 -32.92 2.71
C PRO A 853 14.39 -33.41 3.81
N GLY A 854 14.79 -32.53 4.71
CA GLY A 854 15.71 -32.81 5.81
C GLY A 854 16.48 -31.58 6.26
N THR A 855 17.38 -31.75 7.21
CA THR A 855 18.24 -30.67 7.74
C THR A 855 19.47 -30.52 6.86
N TYR A 856 19.77 -29.27 6.54
CA TYR A 856 20.91 -28.85 5.74
C TYR A 856 21.73 -27.82 6.48
N ARG A 857 23.02 -27.75 6.16
CA ARG A 857 23.92 -26.73 6.66
C ARG A 857 24.43 -25.86 5.54
N VAL A 858 24.25 -24.53 5.68
CA VAL A 858 24.91 -23.55 4.81
C VAL A 858 26.19 -23.03 5.50
N GLU A 859 27.26 -22.96 4.73
CA GLU A 859 28.55 -22.41 5.16
C GLU A 859 28.97 -21.28 4.22
N MET A 860 29.07 -20.06 4.80
CA MET A 860 29.65 -18.93 4.11
C MET A 860 31.14 -18.82 4.45
N ILE A 861 31.99 -18.78 3.44
CA ILE A 861 33.43 -18.60 3.58
C ILE A 861 33.81 -17.22 3.06
N VAL A 862 34.56 -16.48 3.87
CA VAL A 862 35.10 -15.16 3.56
C VAL A 862 36.59 -15.14 3.88
N GLY A 863 37.44 -15.41 2.88
CA GLY A 863 38.86 -15.66 3.10
C GLY A 863 39.07 -16.88 3.98
N GLU A 864 39.61 -16.68 5.18
CA GLU A 864 39.82 -17.74 6.19
C GLU A 864 38.69 -17.86 7.22
N LYS A 865 37.71 -16.96 7.20
CA LYS A 865 36.58 -16.96 8.15
C LYS A 865 35.45 -17.87 7.63
N HIS A 866 34.89 -18.70 8.52
CA HIS A 866 33.79 -19.62 8.23
C HIS A 866 32.59 -19.31 9.12
N PHE A 867 31.43 -19.14 8.50
CA PHE A 867 30.15 -18.90 9.16
C PHE A 867 29.18 -20.02 8.77
N LYS A 868 28.56 -20.66 9.76
CA LYS A 868 27.72 -21.85 9.56
C LYS A 868 26.36 -21.66 10.19
N GLN A 869 25.31 -22.08 9.47
CA GLN A 869 23.93 -22.14 9.97
C GLN A 869 23.23 -23.39 9.44
N GLU A 870 22.37 -23.97 10.27
CA GLU A 870 21.54 -25.10 9.88
C GLU A 870 20.13 -24.59 9.53
N PHE A 871 19.45 -25.28 8.60
CA PHE A 871 18.07 -25.00 8.26
C PHE A 871 17.41 -26.24 7.67
N ASP A 872 16.07 -26.27 7.70
CA ASP A 872 15.32 -27.40 7.16
C ASP A 872 14.76 -27.12 5.78
N ILE A 873 14.84 -28.11 4.90
CA ILE A 873 14.01 -28.24 3.72
C ILE A 873 12.84 -29.12 4.09
N VAL A 874 11.62 -28.56 4.02
CA VAL A 874 10.38 -29.28 4.37
C VAL A 874 9.56 -29.53 3.12
N LEU A 875 8.89 -30.66 3.07
CA LEU A 875 7.98 -30.99 1.96
C LEU A 875 6.81 -30.03 1.93
N ASP A 876 6.33 -29.71 0.72
CA ASP A 876 5.06 -29.02 0.53
C ASP A 876 3.92 -29.82 1.23
N PRO A 877 3.25 -29.28 2.25
CA PRO A 877 2.25 -30.02 3.02
C PRO A 877 1.00 -30.41 2.22
N ARG A 878 0.86 -29.92 0.99
CA ARG A 878 -0.24 -30.30 0.08
C ARG A 878 0.05 -31.57 -0.70
N VAL A 879 1.32 -32.03 -0.70
CA VAL A 879 1.77 -33.17 -1.49
C VAL A 879 1.76 -34.41 -0.61
N SER A 880 1.02 -35.43 -1.03
CA SER A 880 1.06 -36.75 -0.44
C SER A 880 1.97 -37.66 -1.28
N ILE A 881 2.95 -38.25 -0.67
CA ILE A 881 3.94 -39.13 -1.33
C ILE A 881 3.94 -40.48 -0.63
N GLU A 882 4.09 -41.55 -1.43
CA GLU A 882 4.29 -42.89 -0.90
C GLU A 882 5.59 -42.98 -0.09
N GLU A 883 5.65 -43.87 0.87
CA GLU A 883 6.83 -44.13 1.69
C GLU A 883 8.07 -44.39 0.82
N ASN A 884 9.16 -43.66 1.06
CA ASN A 884 10.41 -43.63 0.29
C ASN A 884 10.24 -43.27 -1.22
N GLY A 885 9.13 -42.62 -1.60
CA GLY A 885 8.89 -42.22 -2.99
C GLY A 885 9.86 -41.15 -3.48
N LEU A 886 10.21 -40.17 -2.65
CA LEU A 886 11.17 -39.12 -2.99
C LEU A 886 12.59 -39.68 -3.06
N GLU A 887 12.98 -40.52 -2.14
CA GLU A 887 14.29 -41.17 -2.12
C GLU A 887 14.52 -42.03 -3.38
N LYS A 888 13.51 -42.81 -3.78
CA LYS A 888 13.58 -43.59 -5.03
C LYS A 888 13.69 -42.71 -6.25
N GLN A 889 12.89 -41.62 -6.30
CA GLN A 889 13.00 -40.64 -7.40
C GLN A 889 14.37 -39.99 -7.42
N HIS A 890 14.87 -39.54 -6.28
CA HIS A 890 16.18 -38.91 -6.15
C HIS A 890 17.29 -39.86 -6.60
N GLN A 891 17.30 -41.11 -6.11
CA GLN A 891 18.27 -42.12 -6.51
C GLN A 891 18.26 -42.35 -8.04
N PHE A 892 17.11 -42.49 -8.65
CA PHE A 892 16.97 -42.62 -10.10
C PHE A 892 17.52 -41.41 -10.87
N LEU A 893 17.25 -40.19 -10.35
CA LEU A 893 17.78 -38.98 -10.98
C LEU A 893 19.31 -38.86 -10.81
N GLU A 894 19.87 -39.31 -9.69
CA GLU A 894 21.31 -39.40 -9.49
C GLU A 894 21.96 -40.44 -10.46
N GLU A 895 21.36 -41.60 -10.71
CA GLU A 895 21.82 -42.55 -11.71
C GLU A 895 21.83 -41.94 -13.11
N ILE A 896 20.78 -41.20 -13.51
CA ILE A 896 20.75 -40.46 -14.77
C ILE A 896 21.84 -39.38 -14.80
N LYS A 897 22.04 -38.62 -13.75
CA LYS A 897 23.07 -37.58 -13.63
C LYS A 897 24.48 -38.19 -13.81
N ALA A 898 24.73 -39.31 -13.15
CA ALA A 898 26.01 -40.05 -13.27
C ALA A 898 26.26 -40.54 -14.69
N GLY A 899 25.27 -41.17 -15.33
CA GLY A 899 25.37 -41.64 -16.72
C GLY A 899 25.61 -40.48 -17.71
N MET A 900 24.94 -39.31 -17.51
CA MET A 900 25.18 -38.12 -18.33
C MET A 900 26.58 -37.55 -18.14
N ALA A 901 27.08 -37.56 -16.89
CA ALA A 901 28.46 -37.15 -16.62
C ALA A 901 29.49 -38.05 -17.30
N GLU A 902 29.32 -39.37 -17.23
CA GLU A 902 30.19 -40.33 -17.87
C GLU A 902 30.22 -40.14 -19.39
N ILE A 903 29.07 -40.01 -20.06
CA ILE A 903 28.99 -39.73 -21.48
C ILE A 903 29.75 -38.44 -21.82
N ASN A 904 29.53 -37.39 -21.07
CA ASN A 904 30.19 -36.09 -21.31
C ASN A 904 31.71 -36.15 -21.08
N ASP A 905 32.20 -36.92 -20.12
CA ASP A 905 33.63 -37.11 -19.92
C ASP A 905 34.28 -37.92 -21.05
N VAL A 906 33.65 -38.99 -21.52
CA VAL A 906 34.07 -39.75 -22.67
C VAL A 906 34.16 -38.87 -23.93
N ILE A 907 33.15 -38.05 -24.19
CA ILE A 907 33.18 -37.09 -25.32
C ILE A 907 34.32 -36.09 -25.20
N ASN A 908 34.59 -35.56 -24.00
CA ASN A 908 35.69 -34.64 -23.78
C ASN A 908 37.07 -35.34 -23.99
N GLU A 909 37.20 -36.58 -23.62
CA GLU A 909 38.42 -37.40 -23.88
C GLU A 909 38.59 -37.65 -25.37
N ILE A 910 37.57 -38.09 -26.09
CA ILE A 910 37.57 -38.26 -27.53
C ILE A 910 37.99 -36.95 -28.22
N ARG A 911 37.42 -35.82 -27.83
CA ARG A 911 37.79 -34.53 -28.42
C ARG A 911 39.25 -34.14 -28.14
N ARG A 912 39.78 -34.43 -26.96
CA ARG A 912 41.19 -34.25 -26.62
C ARG A 912 42.10 -35.12 -27.50
N ALA A 913 41.82 -36.41 -27.52
CA ALA A 913 42.59 -37.37 -28.32
C ALA A 913 42.58 -36.98 -29.81
N ARG A 914 41.42 -36.64 -30.38
CA ARG A 914 41.30 -36.15 -31.74
C ARG A 914 42.10 -34.88 -32.01
N LYS A 915 42.11 -33.92 -31.07
CA LYS A 915 42.94 -32.70 -31.18
C LYS A 915 44.42 -33.03 -31.21
N ASP A 916 44.89 -33.92 -30.36
CA ASP A 916 46.28 -34.32 -30.26
C ASP A 916 46.71 -35.12 -31.51
N LEU A 917 45.86 -36.02 -31.98
CA LEU A 917 46.08 -36.77 -33.23
C LEU A 917 46.12 -35.83 -34.46
N LYS A 918 45.26 -34.86 -34.59
CA LYS A 918 45.29 -33.84 -35.64
C LYS A 918 46.54 -32.97 -35.55
N SER A 919 47.03 -32.65 -34.40
CA SER A 919 48.29 -31.94 -34.19
C SER A 919 49.49 -32.81 -34.61
N LEU A 920 49.47 -34.12 -34.32
CA LEU A 920 50.47 -35.06 -34.76
C LEU A 920 50.46 -35.25 -36.29
N ALA A 921 49.31 -35.43 -36.89
CA ALA A 921 49.12 -35.49 -38.33
C ALA A 921 49.77 -34.32 -39.08
N GLY A 922 49.61 -33.06 -38.54
CA GLY A 922 50.23 -31.87 -39.15
C GLY A 922 51.77 -31.84 -39.09
N ARG A 923 52.41 -32.75 -38.37
CA ARG A 923 53.87 -32.90 -38.24
C ARG A 923 54.43 -34.23 -38.79
N CYS A 924 53.56 -35.11 -39.22
CA CYS A 924 53.89 -36.45 -39.71
C CYS A 924 54.21 -36.46 -41.18
N ALA A 925 55.39 -36.92 -41.54
CA ALA A 925 55.79 -37.13 -42.94
C ALA A 925 55.58 -38.57 -43.47
N ASP A 926 55.34 -39.52 -42.58
CA ASP A 926 55.07 -40.91 -42.93
C ASP A 926 53.59 -41.09 -43.35
N THR A 927 53.39 -41.50 -44.59
CA THR A 927 52.09 -41.65 -45.18
C THR A 927 51.23 -42.76 -44.56
N SER A 928 51.85 -43.86 -44.13
CA SER A 928 51.15 -44.96 -43.45
C SER A 928 50.70 -44.60 -42.09
N LEU A 929 51.54 -43.92 -41.32
CA LEU A 929 51.19 -43.43 -39.98
C LEU A 929 50.12 -42.32 -40.08
N LEU A 930 50.24 -41.47 -41.11
CA LEU A 930 49.24 -40.43 -41.38
C LEU A 930 47.84 -41.02 -41.68
N SER A 931 47.79 -42.12 -42.48
CA SER A 931 46.55 -42.84 -42.72
C SER A 931 45.92 -43.39 -41.47
N SER A 932 46.72 -44.04 -40.59
CA SER A 932 46.24 -44.59 -39.34
C SER A 932 45.78 -43.52 -38.39
N ILE A 933 46.47 -42.37 -38.32
CA ILE A 933 46.04 -41.25 -37.53
C ILE A 933 44.66 -40.72 -37.99
N ASN A 934 44.48 -40.55 -39.31
CA ASN A 934 43.21 -40.05 -39.85
C ASN A 934 42.05 -41.04 -39.61
N GLU A 935 42.33 -42.34 -39.67
CA GLU A 935 41.34 -43.36 -39.33
C GLU A 935 40.88 -43.29 -37.88
N GLN A 936 41.82 -43.12 -36.93
CA GLN A 936 41.48 -42.93 -35.51
C GLN A 936 40.70 -41.62 -35.24
N VAL A 937 41.06 -40.52 -35.91
CA VAL A 937 40.30 -39.27 -35.85
C VAL A 937 38.87 -39.47 -36.34
N LYS A 938 38.67 -40.20 -37.45
CA LYS A 938 37.36 -40.49 -37.99
C LYS A 938 36.55 -41.42 -37.08
N LEU A 939 37.16 -42.45 -36.50
CA LEU A 939 36.50 -43.31 -35.50
C LEU A 939 36.04 -42.52 -34.31
N GLY A 940 36.88 -41.62 -33.78
CA GLY A 940 36.49 -40.71 -32.69
C GLY A 940 35.30 -39.81 -33.07
N GLU A 941 35.18 -39.36 -34.34
CA GLU A 941 34.00 -38.60 -34.80
C GLU A 941 32.74 -39.47 -34.89
N GLU A 942 32.85 -40.69 -35.27
CA GLU A 942 31.73 -41.64 -35.37
C GLU A 942 31.22 -41.99 -33.98
N ILE A 943 32.10 -42.25 -33.02
CA ILE A 943 31.71 -42.48 -31.61
C ILE A 943 31.02 -41.25 -31.02
N GLU A 944 31.61 -40.04 -31.20
CA GLU A 944 30.99 -38.80 -30.70
C GLU A 944 29.59 -38.62 -31.29
N LYS A 945 29.38 -38.85 -32.60
CA LYS A 945 28.08 -38.78 -33.26
C LYS A 945 27.08 -39.81 -32.76
N ALA A 946 27.54 -40.98 -32.32
CA ALA A 946 26.67 -42.00 -31.73
C ALA A 946 26.19 -41.61 -30.32
N LEU A 947 26.96 -40.80 -29.57
CA LEU A 947 26.65 -40.40 -28.21
C LEU A 947 25.69 -39.19 -28.16
N TYR A 948 25.73 -38.28 -29.15
CA TYR A 948 24.81 -37.16 -29.22
C TYR A 948 24.76 -36.52 -30.64
N GLN A 949 23.72 -35.69 -30.87
CA GLN A 949 23.57 -34.98 -32.15
C GLN A 949 24.56 -33.80 -32.25
N THR A 950 25.63 -33.98 -33.04
CA THR A 950 26.71 -32.99 -33.19
C THR A 950 26.39 -31.85 -34.15
N GLN A 951 25.29 -31.94 -34.91
CA GLN A 951 24.87 -30.94 -35.89
C GLN A 951 23.79 -29.97 -35.37
N ASN A 952 23.56 -29.95 -34.06
CA ASN A 952 22.64 -29.02 -33.46
C ASN A 952 23.08 -27.59 -33.67
N ARG A 953 22.14 -26.73 -34.04
CA ARG A 953 22.31 -25.26 -34.16
C ARG A 953 21.39 -24.55 -33.20
N SER A 954 21.84 -23.39 -32.73
CA SER A 954 20.94 -22.47 -32.03
C SER A 954 19.86 -22.00 -33.01
N PRO A 955 18.59 -21.93 -32.63
CA PRO A 955 17.52 -21.39 -33.45
C PRO A 955 17.75 -19.94 -33.84
#